data_aba87a12ac756e839bfb710326bf9a2c
#
_entry.id   aba87a12ac756e839bfb710326bf9a2c
#
_cell.length_a   1.000
_cell.length_b   1.000
_cell.length_c   1.000
_cell.angle_alpha   90.00
_cell.angle_beta   90.00
_cell.angle_gamma   90.00
#
_symmetry.space_group_name_H-M   'P 1'
#
loop_
_entity.id
_entity.type
_entity.pdbx_description
1 polymer ?
#
loop_
_entity_poly.entity_id
_entity_poly.type
_entity_poly.pdbx_seq_one_letter_code
_entity_poly.pdbx_strand_id
1 'polypeptide(L)'
;MVMQHDVSITDELKRLQERLAGELSFDALTLVLYSTDASAYRERPLAVFFPCEDCENDIKILLDFCRKHQTFLIPRAAGTSLAGQVVGKGIVVDVSRRMNKILELNSKERWVRVQPGVVLEELNNYLKPFGLFFAPETSTANRCCVGGMAGNNSCGLHSLVYGSVREHILEARVLLSNGEQTVLKQLSKEEFEAKTHIEGLEGEIYRFVSDIRSDMGLKERIEQAFPEKCVPRRNNGYALDSLYEGDAPNLAKLFCGSEGTLAFATELKLNLLPLPPKEKAVLCVHFADLYDSFEGNLTALRHNPMAVELMDDHIVEAAYRNPAQKQNTFFIQGSPKAVLIVEFADNCREVLLKKVQECKADFEREKKAYAYSIVEGREVARVWALRKAGLGLLTNIPGNDKPVSVIEDTAVGVEKLPNYMRDFEKILEKHNLKCVYHAHIATGELHLRPVLNLKKEEDVQLFRQISREIALLVKRYRGSLSGEHGDGRLRGEWIPLMYGVEIYLLMCQTKKVWDKDNVFNSGKIVNTPSMNESLRYQGANAPEIKTYYSFEKEKGLQCAAERCNGAADCRKSQTIGGLMCPTFKATGSELDTPRARANIIREMLSFSCADDPLSENIVKNALDNCLMCKACKRECPSNVDITKLKSEVLQHHYDKHGYPLSVLMINSLPKFQQVGSMFPSIYNWFVSNALTSSALKALMGFAPQREIPKIYPCNFSKQFDQATKANGRTIYLFIDEFSRFQDTSIAKTAIKLFSALGFEVKQAPIEESGRMAISKGMVKRAKRLAERNVGILKELISEQTPLVGIEPSTTLSFRDEYPDLLGEDISSLTQNVFLFDEFIAKQADL
;
A
#
# COMPACT_ATOMS: atom_id res chain seq x y z
N MET A 1 -15.60 -11.64 -20.34
CA MET A 1 -16.76 -12.45 -19.90
C MET A 1 -17.01 -12.13 -18.43
N VAL A 2 -17.96 -11.27 -18.13
CA VAL A 2 -18.52 -11.15 -16.80
C VAL A 2 -19.25 -12.46 -16.59
N MET A 3 -18.63 -13.44 -15.88
CA MET A 3 -19.38 -14.65 -15.54
C MET A 3 -20.58 -14.21 -14.72
N GLN A 4 -21.77 -14.31 -15.32
CA GLN A 4 -23.02 -14.25 -14.58
C GLN A 4 -22.95 -15.39 -13.55
N HIS A 5 -23.20 -15.09 -12.28
CA HIS A 5 -23.50 -16.13 -11.31
C HIS A 5 -24.65 -16.95 -11.88
N ASP A 6 -24.61 -18.26 -11.63
CA ASP A 6 -25.77 -19.12 -11.90
C ASP A 6 -26.99 -18.41 -11.30
N VAL A 7 -28.06 -18.29 -12.06
CA VAL A 7 -29.28 -17.56 -11.66
C VAL A 7 -29.76 -18.02 -10.28
N SER A 8 -29.60 -19.31 -9.99
CA SER A 8 -29.93 -19.93 -8.71
C SER A 8 -29.15 -19.33 -7.54
N ILE A 9 -27.83 -19.14 -7.63
CA ILE A 9 -27.02 -18.62 -6.52
C ILE A 9 -27.24 -17.12 -6.32
N THR A 10 -27.54 -16.37 -7.40
CA THR A 10 -27.86 -14.93 -7.31
C THR A 10 -29.12 -14.68 -6.49
N ASP A 11 -30.17 -15.51 -6.68
CA ASP A 11 -31.41 -15.39 -5.92
C ASP A 11 -31.22 -15.80 -4.45
N GLU A 12 -30.39 -16.80 -4.18
CA GLU A 12 -30.02 -17.16 -2.79
C GLU A 12 -29.22 -16.03 -2.11
N LEU A 13 -28.32 -15.33 -2.81
CA LEU A 13 -27.60 -14.17 -2.27
C LEU A 13 -28.54 -12.99 -1.99
N LYS A 14 -29.56 -12.74 -2.81
CA LYS A 14 -30.58 -11.71 -2.52
C LYS A 14 -31.37 -12.03 -1.25
N ARG A 15 -31.81 -13.29 -1.11
CA ARG A 15 -32.50 -13.75 0.12
C ARG A 15 -31.59 -13.67 1.35
N LEU A 16 -30.30 -13.97 1.19
CA LEU A 16 -29.31 -13.81 2.25
C LEU A 16 -29.17 -12.35 2.67
N GLN A 17 -29.08 -11.42 1.70
CA GLN A 17 -28.98 -9.98 1.94
C GLN A 17 -30.14 -9.44 2.79
N GLU A 18 -31.36 -9.92 2.56
CA GLU A 18 -32.56 -9.49 3.32
C GLU A 18 -32.52 -9.92 4.81
N ARG A 19 -31.70 -10.92 5.15
CA ARG A 19 -31.57 -11.46 6.52
C ARG A 19 -30.43 -10.84 7.31
N LEU A 20 -29.53 -10.13 6.65
CA LEU A 20 -28.33 -9.54 7.26
C LEU A 20 -28.58 -8.09 7.63
N ALA A 21 -28.07 -7.66 8.80
CA ALA A 21 -28.05 -6.27 9.22
C ALA A 21 -26.92 -5.50 8.52
N GLY A 22 -25.81 -6.16 8.22
CA GLY A 22 -24.71 -5.61 7.43
C GLY A 22 -25.03 -5.56 5.94
N GLU A 23 -24.12 -4.98 5.18
CA GLU A 23 -24.24 -4.79 3.74
C GLU A 23 -23.59 -5.98 3.00
N LEU A 24 -24.35 -6.72 2.22
CA LEU A 24 -23.85 -7.78 1.33
C LEU A 24 -23.83 -7.28 -0.11
N SER A 25 -22.66 -7.27 -0.74
CA SER A 25 -22.52 -6.88 -2.14
C SER A 25 -21.99 -8.04 -2.98
N PHE A 26 -22.63 -8.23 -4.16
CA PHE A 26 -22.24 -9.21 -5.17
C PHE A 26 -22.28 -8.62 -6.58
N ASP A 27 -22.21 -7.29 -6.68
CA ASP A 27 -22.06 -6.59 -7.95
C ASP A 27 -20.66 -6.81 -8.55
N ALA A 28 -20.60 -6.72 -9.87
CA ALA A 28 -19.37 -7.03 -10.62
C ALA A 28 -18.16 -6.17 -10.20
N LEU A 29 -18.39 -4.89 -9.88
CA LEU A 29 -17.33 -3.95 -9.49
C LEU A 29 -16.74 -4.33 -8.15
N THR A 30 -17.58 -4.57 -7.14
CA THR A 30 -17.14 -4.98 -5.81
C THR A 30 -16.39 -6.32 -5.86
N LEU A 31 -16.89 -7.31 -6.61
CA LEU A 31 -16.22 -8.61 -6.71
C LEU A 31 -14.84 -8.51 -7.35
N VAL A 32 -14.65 -7.64 -8.35
CA VAL A 32 -13.34 -7.37 -8.94
C VAL A 32 -12.39 -6.74 -7.93
N LEU A 33 -12.85 -5.77 -7.15
CA LEU A 33 -12.01 -5.09 -6.14
C LEU A 33 -11.48 -6.05 -5.07
N TYR A 34 -12.31 -7.01 -4.66
CA TYR A 34 -11.97 -7.97 -3.62
C TYR A 34 -11.34 -9.27 -4.15
N SER A 35 -11.13 -9.37 -5.46
CA SER A 35 -10.48 -10.53 -6.07
C SER A 35 -8.97 -10.60 -5.85
N THR A 36 -8.34 -9.53 -5.38
CA THR A 36 -6.89 -9.44 -5.17
C THR A 36 -6.56 -8.81 -3.80
N ASP A 37 -5.33 -9.05 -3.35
CA ASP A 37 -4.68 -8.35 -2.24
C ASP A 37 -3.33 -7.77 -2.71
N ALA A 38 -2.31 -7.70 -1.86
CA ALA A 38 -0.97 -7.27 -2.27
C ALA A 38 -0.10 -8.42 -2.84
N SER A 39 -0.63 -9.64 -2.92
CA SER A 39 0.06 -10.81 -3.48
C SER A 39 -0.05 -10.90 -5.00
N ALA A 40 0.56 -11.93 -5.56
CA ALA A 40 0.45 -12.25 -6.97
C ALA A 40 -0.86 -12.96 -7.36
N TYR A 41 -1.76 -13.24 -6.41
CA TYR A 41 -2.95 -14.07 -6.62
C TYR A 41 -4.19 -13.26 -6.99
N ARG A 42 -5.12 -13.91 -7.69
CA ARG A 42 -6.43 -13.39 -8.08
C ARG A 42 -7.47 -14.50 -8.11
N GLU A 43 -8.48 -14.39 -7.24
CA GLU A 43 -9.69 -15.22 -7.29
C GLU A 43 -10.91 -14.36 -7.01
N ARG A 44 -11.92 -14.47 -7.85
CA ARG A 44 -13.16 -13.68 -7.69
C ARG A 44 -14.00 -14.28 -6.56
N PRO A 45 -14.32 -13.52 -5.50
CA PRO A 45 -15.16 -14.00 -4.41
C PRO A 45 -16.61 -14.18 -4.88
N LEU A 46 -17.38 -14.97 -4.12
CA LEU A 46 -18.81 -15.16 -4.32
C LEU A 46 -19.59 -13.89 -3.98
N ALA A 47 -19.25 -13.27 -2.86
CA ALA A 47 -19.81 -12.00 -2.39
C ALA A 47 -18.83 -11.31 -1.45
N VAL A 48 -19.12 -10.05 -1.11
CA VAL A 48 -18.41 -9.27 -0.09
C VAL A 48 -19.40 -8.78 0.95
N PHE A 49 -19.14 -9.09 2.21
CA PHE A 49 -19.95 -8.67 3.33
C PHE A 49 -19.23 -7.58 4.13
N PHE A 50 -19.93 -6.50 4.44
CA PHE A 50 -19.48 -5.40 5.29
C PHE A 50 -20.27 -5.43 6.58
N PRO A 51 -19.72 -6.03 7.67
CA PRO A 51 -20.44 -6.20 8.93
C PRO A 51 -20.78 -4.86 9.57
N CYS A 52 -21.87 -4.83 10.35
CA CYS A 52 -22.13 -3.79 11.33
C CYS A 52 -21.19 -3.93 12.54
N GLU A 53 -21.24 -3.01 13.47
CA GLU A 53 -20.43 -3.05 14.71
C GLU A 53 -20.70 -4.30 15.53
N ASP A 54 -21.95 -4.71 15.63
CA ASP A 54 -22.41 -5.96 16.23
C ASP A 54 -22.78 -6.93 15.11
N CYS A 55 -21.85 -7.81 14.78
CA CYS A 55 -21.97 -8.69 13.62
C CYS A 55 -22.17 -10.17 13.97
N GLU A 56 -22.29 -10.53 15.23
CA GLU A 56 -22.30 -11.94 15.66
C GLU A 56 -23.43 -12.72 15.01
N ASN A 57 -24.62 -12.15 14.99
CA ASN A 57 -25.78 -12.80 14.36
C ASN A 57 -25.62 -12.92 12.83
N ASP A 58 -25.09 -11.89 12.19
CA ASP A 58 -24.83 -11.89 10.75
C ASP A 58 -23.80 -12.97 10.38
N ILE A 59 -22.73 -13.09 11.17
CA ILE A 59 -21.71 -14.14 10.93
C ILE A 59 -22.33 -15.54 11.09
N LYS A 60 -23.21 -15.77 12.08
CA LYS A 60 -23.93 -17.05 12.23
C LYS A 60 -24.78 -17.37 11.00
N ILE A 61 -25.54 -16.39 10.50
CA ILE A 61 -26.33 -16.53 9.27
C ILE A 61 -25.45 -16.85 8.06
N LEU A 62 -24.31 -16.19 7.95
CA LEU A 62 -23.33 -16.46 6.89
C LEU A 62 -22.69 -17.84 7.00
N LEU A 63 -22.39 -18.31 8.21
CA LEU A 63 -21.87 -19.66 8.45
C LEU A 63 -22.90 -20.73 8.03
N ASP A 64 -24.20 -20.54 8.36
CA ASP A 64 -25.27 -21.42 7.91
C ASP A 64 -25.38 -21.45 6.39
N PHE A 65 -25.29 -20.28 5.75
CA PHE A 65 -25.25 -20.19 4.30
C PHE A 65 -24.06 -20.94 3.72
N CYS A 66 -22.85 -20.77 4.31
CA CYS A 66 -21.64 -21.44 3.86
C CYS A 66 -21.77 -22.96 3.94
N ARG A 67 -22.31 -23.50 5.02
CA ARG A 67 -22.57 -24.96 5.17
C ARG A 67 -23.54 -25.47 4.10
N LYS A 68 -24.65 -24.74 3.91
CA LYS A 68 -25.69 -25.13 2.92
C LYS A 68 -25.14 -25.15 1.48
N HIS A 69 -24.30 -24.18 1.13
CA HIS A 69 -23.80 -24.00 -0.24
C HIS A 69 -22.36 -24.48 -0.45
N GLN A 70 -21.75 -25.17 0.53
CA GLN A 70 -20.37 -25.69 0.47
C GLN A 70 -19.36 -24.59 0.08
N THR A 71 -19.51 -23.42 0.66
CA THR A 71 -18.62 -22.27 0.49
C THR A 71 -18.02 -21.86 1.86
N PHE A 72 -17.26 -20.78 1.93
CA PHE A 72 -16.54 -20.38 3.13
C PHE A 72 -16.46 -18.86 3.28
N LEU A 73 -16.21 -18.41 4.51
CA LEU A 73 -15.91 -17.00 4.81
C LEU A 73 -14.42 -16.74 4.70
N ILE A 74 -14.09 -15.56 4.20
CA ILE A 74 -12.71 -15.07 4.11
C ILE A 74 -12.64 -13.79 4.96
N PRO A 75 -12.20 -13.85 6.24
CA PRO A 75 -11.99 -12.66 7.04
C PRO A 75 -10.93 -11.76 6.38
N ARG A 76 -11.27 -10.49 6.12
CA ARG A 76 -10.38 -9.54 5.47
C ARG A 76 -10.32 -8.23 6.24
N ALA A 77 -9.12 -7.78 6.54
CA ALA A 77 -8.82 -6.46 7.08
C ALA A 77 -8.44 -5.50 5.93
N ALA A 78 -7.27 -4.86 5.95
CA ALA A 78 -6.85 -3.93 4.91
C ALA A 78 -6.46 -4.56 3.56
N GLY A 79 -6.34 -5.88 3.49
CA GLY A 79 -5.92 -6.59 2.27
C GLY A 79 -4.51 -6.23 1.83
N THR A 80 -3.57 -6.13 2.78
CA THR A 80 -2.15 -5.84 2.56
C THR A 80 -1.28 -7.09 2.53
N SER A 81 -1.87 -8.27 2.62
CA SER A 81 -1.21 -9.58 2.59
C SER A 81 -0.39 -9.79 1.32
N LEU A 82 0.81 -10.36 1.48
CA LEU A 82 1.74 -10.63 0.38
C LEU A 82 1.70 -12.10 -0.10
N ALA A 83 1.02 -12.99 0.65
CA ALA A 83 0.97 -14.41 0.36
C ALA A 83 -0.43 -14.91 -0.08
N GLY A 84 -1.41 -14.02 -0.29
CA GLY A 84 -2.74 -14.39 -0.80
C GLY A 84 -3.68 -14.98 0.27
N GLN A 85 -3.51 -14.62 1.54
CA GLN A 85 -4.36 -15.09 2.64
C GLN A 85 -5.83 -14.74 2.46
N VAL A 86 -6.11 -13.55 1.88
CA VAL A 86 -7.47 -13.01 1.76
C VAL A 86 -8.02 -13.06 0.34
N VAL A 87 -7.43 -13.92 -0.50
CA VAL A 87 -7.88 -14.20 -1.87
C VAL A 87 -8.54 -15.58 -1.93
N GLY A 88 -9.76 -15.66 -2.47
CA GLY A 88 -10.49 -16.94 -2.56
C GLY A 88 -11.89 -16.76 -3.13
N LYS A 89 -12.56 -17.89 -3.43
CA LYS A 89 -13.89 -17.95 -4.06
C LYS A 89 -15.06 -17.86 -3.08
N GLY A 90 -14.79 -17.75 -1.78
CA GLY A 90 -15.81 -17.66 -0.72
C GLY A 90 -16.41 -16.27 -0.58
N ILE A 91 -17.09 -16.03 0.56
CA ILE A 91 -17.63 -14.73 0.93
C ILE A 91 -16.57 -13.96 1.71
N VAL A 92 -16.10 -12.84 1.18
CA VAL A 92 -15.16 -11.97 1.89
C VAL A 92 -15.92 -11.18 2.95
N VAL A 93 -15.42 -11.18 4.19
CA VAL A 93 -15.94 -10.37 5.30
C VAL A 93 -14.94 -9.25 5.61
N ASP A 94 -15.22 -8.03 5.14
CA ASP A 94 -14.36 -6.85 5.35
C ASP A 94 -14.66 -6.18 6.69
N VAL A 95 -13.83 -6.46 7.68
CA VAL A 95 -13.93 -5.90 9.04
C VAL A 95 -13.39 -4.46 9.14
N SER A 96 -12.66 -3.98 8.15
CA SER A 96 -11.91 -2.73 8.22
C SER A 96 -12.78 -1.47 8.19
N ARG A 97 -14.01 -1.58 7.66
CA ARG A 97 -14.88 -0.42 7.42
C ARG A 97 -15.66 0.04 8.65
N ARG A 98 -16.17 -0.90 9.45
CA ARG A 98 -17.09 -0.60 10.56
C ARG A 98 -16.72 -1.25 11.90
N MET A 99 -15.95 -2.34 11.91
CA MET A 99 -15.48 -3.00 13.13
C MET A 99 -14.15 -2.41 13.61
N ASN A 100 -14.08 -1.10 13.84
CA ASN A 100 -12.84 -0.35 14.08
C ASN A 100 -12.83 0.46 15.38
N LYS A 101 -13.59 0.02 16.39
CA LYS A 101 -13.65 0.69 17.69
C LYS A 101 -12.59 0.19 18.65
N ILE A 102 -12.01 1.14 19.41
CA ILE A 102 -11.27 0.88 20.64
C ILE A 102 -12.33 0.79 21.74
N LEU A 103 -12.51 -0.39 22.33
CA LEU A 103 -13.62 -0.69 23.24
C LEU A 103 -13.31 -0.34 24.67
N GLU A 104 -12.11 -0.66 25.16
CA GLU A 104 -11.72 -0.48 26.55
C GLU A 104 -10.20 -0.31 26.66
N LEU A 105 -9.73 0.58 27.53
CA LEU A 105 -8.33 0.74 27.89
C LEU A 105 -8.14 0.62 29.40
N ASN A 106 -7.30 -0.30 29.84
CA ASN A 106 -6.81 -0.35 31.21
C ASN A 106 -5.31 0.04 31.24
N SER A 107 -5.06 1.32 31.50
CA SER A 107 -3.70 1.86 31.51
C SER A 107 -2.87 1.38 32.71
N LYS A 108 -3.49 0.96 33.81
CA LYS A 108 -2.80 0.44 35.01
C LYS A 108 -2.26 -0.96 34.76
N GLU A 109 -3.11 -1.82 34.20
CA GLU A 109 -2.75 -3.19 33.83
C GLU A 109 -2.11 -3.30 32.45
N ARG A 110 -2.05 -2.19 31.70
CA ARG A 110 -1.41 -2.08 30.38
C ARG A 110 -2.01 -3.04 29.35
N TRP A 111 -3.31 -2.95 29.16
CA TRP A 111 -3.98 -3.66 28.06
C TRP A 111 -5.07 -2.80 27.42
N VAL A 112 -5.39 -3.14 26.19
CA VAL A 112 -6.48 -2.53 25.43
C VAL A 112 -7.33 -3.61 24.79
N ARG A 113 -8.65 -3.41 24.73
CA ARG A 113 -9.61 -4.24 23.99
C ARG A 113 -10.07 -3.49 22.75
N VAL A 114 -9.96 -4.12 21.60
CA VAL A 114 -10.23 -3.49 20.29
C VAL A 114 -11.01 -4.43 19.38
N GLN A 115 -11.74 -3.85 18.43
CA GLN A 115 -12.31 -4.58 17.31
C GLN A 115 -11.23 -4.82 16.24
N PRO A 116 -11.38 -5.89 15.40
CA PRO A 116 -10.33 -6.32 14.47
C PRO A 116 -9.99 -5.32 13.35
N GLY A 117 -10.86 -4.38 13.03
CA GLY A 117 -10.67 -3.35 12.02
C GLY A 117 -9.90 -2.10 12.48
N VAL A 118 -9.50 -2.02 13.75
CA VAL A 118 -8.72 -0.89 14.27
C VAL A 118 -7.36 -0.82 13.58
N VAL A 119 -7.00 0.35 13.06
CA VAL A 119 -5.71 0.59 12.40
C VAL A 119 -4.61 0.76 13.44
N LEU A 120 -3.46 0.11 13.23
CA LEU A 120 -2.35 0.10 14.21
C LEU A 120 -1.87 1.52 14.58
N GLU A 121 -1.65 2.39 13.62
CA GLU A 121 -1.17 3.75 13.90
C GLU A 121 -2.23 4.59 14.62
N GLU A 122 -3.51 4.40 14.32
CA GLU A 122 -4.62 5.03 15.06
C GLU A 122 -4.66 4.57 16.50
N LEU A 123 -4.50 3.26 16.73
CA LEU A 123 -4.39 2.69 18.07
C LEU A 123 -3.22 3.32 18.85
N ASN A 124 -2.03 3.37 18.25
CA ASN A 124 -0.85 3.92 18.92
C ASN A 124 -0.94 5.44 19.14
N ASN A 125 -1.58 6.18 18.23
CA ASN A 125 -1.90 7.60 18.45
C ASN A 125 -2.87 7.81 19.62
N TYR A 126 -3.87 6.93 19.76
CA TYR A 126 -4.80 6.93 20.89
C TYR A 126 -4.11 6.60 22.23
N LEU A 127 -3.17 5.64 22.23
CA LEU A 127 -2.47 5.17 23.44
C LEU A 127 -1.36 6.11 23.91
N LYS A 128 -0.77 6.90 23.01
CA LYS A 128 0.36 7.78 23.28
C LYS A 128 0.18 8.74 24.46
N PRO A 129 -0.98 9.41 24.65
CA PRO A 129 -1.23 10.28 25.81
C PRO A 129 -1.17 9.55 27.16
N PHE A 130 -1.35 8.23 27.16
CA PHE A 130 -1.27 7.38 28.35
C PHE A 130 0.13 6.84 28.61
N GLY A 131 1.12 7.22 27.80
CA GLY A 131 2.49 6.73 27.90
C GLY A 131 2.66 5.28 27.44
N LEU A 132 1.73 4.75 26.66
CA LEU A 132 1.65 3.36 26.23
C LEU A 132 1.63 3.23 24.71
N PHE A 133 1.99 2.04 24.22
CA PHE A 133 1.82 1.66 22.83
C PHE A 133 1.66 0.14 22.66
N PHE A 134 1.06 -0.27 21.55
CA PHE A 134 1.07 -1.66 21.09
C PHE A 134 2.32 -1.86 20.25
N ALA A 135 3.22 -2.71 20.74
CA ALA A 135 4.60 -2.75 20.30
C ALA A 135 4.86 -3.48 18.95
N PRO A 136 4.15 -4.57 18.59
CA PRO A 136 4.30 -5.15 17.27
C PRO A 136 4.00 -4.12 16.18
N GLU A 137 4.91 -3.95 15.25
CA GLU A 137 4.77 -2.99 14.16
C GLU A 137 4.84 -3.66 12.79
N THR A 138 4.43 -2.95 11.76
CA THR A 138 4.55 -3.39 10.37
C THR A 138 4.89 -2.19 9.48
N SER A 139 5.44 -2.44 8.31
CA SER A 139 5.65 -1.40 7.28
C SER A 139 4.33 -0.74 6.83
N THR A 140 3.21 -1.38 7.11
CA THR A 140 1.86 -0.94 6.77
C THR A 140 1.09 -0.35 7.96
N ALA A 141 1.76 0.01 9.07
CA ALA A 141 1.16 0.47 10.33
C ALA A 141 0.08 1.55 10.16
N ASN A 142 0.25 2.44 9.18
CA ASN A 142 -0.67 3.52 8.89
C ASN A 142 -1.99 3.08 8.18
N ARG A 143 -2.19 1.78 7.95
CA ARG A 143 -3.35 1.24 7.24
C ARG A 143 -3.69 -0.21 7.54
N CYS A 144 -2.77 -1.02 8.08
CA CYS A 144 -3.08 -2.38 8.51
C CYS A 144 -3.98 -2.37 9.73
N CYS A 145 -4.83 -3.39 9.86
CA CYS A 145 -5.73 -3.53 10.98
C CYS A 145 -5.24 -4.61 11.95
N VAL A 146 -5.48 -4.41 13.24
CA VAL A 146 -5.02 -5.29 14.32
C VAL A 146 -5.52 -6.73 14.13
N GLY A 147 -6.76 -6.94 13.65
CA GLY A 147 -7.28 -8.27 13.35
C GLY A 147 -6.50 -8.99 12.24
N GLY A 148 -6.09 -8.25 11.21
CA GLY A 148 -5.20 -8.79 10.17
C GLY A 148 -3.80 -9.11 10.71
N MET A 149 -3.27 -8.27 11.61
CA MET A 149 -2.00 -8.52 12.28
C MET A 149 -2.06 -9.78 13.16
N ALA A 150 -3.17 -10.00 13.88
CA ALA A 150 -3.38 -11.22 14.67
C ALA A 150 -3.53 -12.45 13.76
N GLY A 151 -4.34 -12.34 12.69
CA GLY A 151 -4.49 -13.44 11.73
C GLY A 151 -3.18 -13.85 11.06
N ASN A 152 -2.26 -12.92 10.89
CA ASN A 152 -0.97 -13.12 10.23
C ASN A 152 0.21 -13.31 11.22
N ASN A 153 -0.01 -13.13 12.51
CA ASN A 153 1.05 -13.04 13.52
C ASN A 153 2.16 -12.06 13.13
N SER A 154 1.77 -10.85 12.73
CA SER A 154 2.70 -9.85 12.19
C SER A 154 3.75 -9.40 13.20
N CYS A 155 4.90 -9.05 12.69
CA CYS A 155 5.96 -8.34 13.42
C CYS A 155 6.66 -7.36 12.46
N GLY A 156 7.75 -6.75 12.86
CA GLY A 156 8.43 -5.78 12.00
C GLY A 156 9.80 -5.38 12.52
N LEU A 157 10.21 -4.16 12.23
CA LEU A 157 11.54 -3.61 12.41
C LEU A 157 12.15 -3.89 13.80
N HIS A 158 11.37 -3.65 14.85
CA HIS A 158 11.84 -3.80 16.25
C HIS A 158 11.45 -5.15 16.88
N SER A 159 11.14 -6.16 16.08
CA SER A 159 10.76 -7.48 16.60
C SER A 159 11.89 -8.18 17.37
N LEU A 160 13.14 -7.76 17.18
CA LEU A 160 14.27 -8.20 18.01
C LEU A 160 14.01 -7.95 19.51
N VAL A 161 13.35 -6.84 19.84
CA VAL A 161 13.05 -6.42 21.22
C VAL A 161 11.59 -6.69 21.59
N TYR A 162 10.67 -6.48 20.65
CA TYR A 162 9.25 -6.50 20.95
C TYR A 162 8.51 -7.76 20.50
N GLY A 163 9.17 -8.65 19.78
CA GLY A 163 8.54 -9.91 19.31
C GLY A 163 7.47 -9.67 18.24
N SER A 164 6.51 -10.59 18.18
CA SER A 164 5.37 -10.61 17.26
C SER A 164 4.04 -10.38 17.98
N VAL A 165 2.94 -10.33 17.24
CA VAL A 165 1.59 -10.17 17.83
C VAL A 165 1.25 -11.31 18.79
N ARG A 166 1.74 -12.53 18.53
CA ARG A 166 1.49 -13.71 19.37
C ARG A 166 1.93 -13.54 20.82
N GLU A 167 3.01 -12.82 21.04
CA GLU A 167 3.49 -12.52 22.41
C GLU A 167 2.64 -11.45 23.11
N HIS A 168 1.87 -10.68 22.36
CA HIS A 168 1.08 -9.55 22.87
C HIS A 168 -0.44 -9.81 22.87
N ILE A 169 -0.92 -10.93 22.34
CA ILE A 169 -2.33 -11.27 22.37
C ILE A 169 -2.68 -11.92 23.73
N LEU A 170 -3.49 -11.23 24.53
CA LEU A 170 -3.95 -11.72 25.84
C LEU A 170 -5.21 -12.56 25.71
N GLU A 171 -6.19 -12.06 24.94
CA GLU A 171 -7.47 -12.72 24.72
C GLU A 171 -7.95 -12.47 23.29
N ALA A 172 -8.66 -13.43 22.73
CA ALA A 172 -9.43 -13.29 21.50
C ALA A 172 -10.86 -13.75 21.72
N ARG A 173 -11.84 -12.86 21.53
CA ARG A 173 -13.25 -13.25 21.46
C ARG A 173 -13.53 -13.66 20.03
N VAL A 174 -14.00 -14.88 19.85
CA VAL A 174 -14.16 -15.50 18.54
C VAL A 174 -15.50 -16.20 18.38
N LEU A 175 -15.96 -16.29 17.13
CA LEU A 175 -17.02 -17.20 16.70
C LEU A 175 -16.37 -18.45 16.11
N LEU A 176 -16.74 -19.63 16.63
CA LEU A 176 -16.33 -20.91 16.10
C LEU A 176 -17.14 -21.30 14.85
N SER A 177 -16.71 -22.32 14.14
CA SER A 177 -17.34 -22.73 12.88
C SER A 177 -18.82 -23.15 13.01
N ASN A 178 -19.27 -23.56 14.18
CA ASN A 178 -20.68 -23.87 14.48
C ASN A 178 -21.50 -22.64 14.90
N GLY A 179 -20.87 -21.44 15.01
CA GLY A 179 -21.51 -20.20 15.46
C GLY A 179 -21.50 -20.01 16.99
N GLU A 180 -20.91 -20.92 17.78
CA GLU A 180 -20.68 -20.70 19.22
C GLU A 180 -19.67 -19.58 19.42
N GLN A 181 -19.89 -18.77 20.44
CA GLN A 181 -18.97 -17.71 20.86
C GLN A 181 -18.11 -18.21 22.03
N THR A 182 -16.81 -17.98 21.95
CA THR A 182 -15.90 -18.27 23.04
C THR A 182 -14.82 -17.20 23.18
N VAL A 183 -14.13 -17.21 24.33
CA VAL A 183 -12.97 -16.37 24.61
C VAL A 183 -11.73 -17.24 24.77
N LEU A 184 -10.84 -17.15 23.83
CA LEU A 184 -9.52 -17.80 23.87
C LEU A 184 -8.61 -16.91 24.72
N LYS A 185 -8.06 -17.45 25.79
CA LYS A 185 -7.18 -16.75 26.74
C LYS A 185 -6.26 -17.72 27.48
N GLN A 186 -5.33 -17.18 28.25
CA GLN A 186 -4.58 -17.97 29.22
C GLN A 186 -5.55 -18.49 30.31
N LEU A 187 -5.50 -19.79 30.57
CA LEU A 187 -6.31 -20.46 31.60
C LEU A 187 -5.41 -21.00 32.73
N SER A 188 -5.98 -21.22 33.93
CA SER A 188 -5.36 -22.05 34.92
C SER A 188 -5.49 -23.53 34.50
N LYS A 189 -4.76 -24.43 35.18
CA LYS A 189 -4.88 -25.88 34.93
C LYS A 189 -6.30 -26.38 35.18
N GLU A 190 -6.93 -25.90 36.26
CA GLU A 190 -8.30 -26.27 36.65
C GLU A 190 -9.32 -25.73 35.63
N GLU A 191 -9.16 -24.47 35.17
CA GLU A 191 -10.01 -23.90 34.13
C GLU A 191 -9.88 -24.63 32.80
N PHE A 192 -8.66 -25.03 32.42
CA PHE A 192 -8.40 -25.83 31.23
C PHE A 192 -9.08 -27.19 31.32
N GLU A 193 -8.93 -27.90 32.43
CA GLU A 193 -9.57 -29.22 32.69
C GLU A 193 -11.09 -29.08 32.62
N ALA A 194 -11.66 -28.04 33.26
CA ALA A 194 -13.10 -27.80 33.19
C ALA A 194 -13.59 -27.58 31.74
N LYS A 195 -12.80 -26.94 30.88
CA LYS A 195 -13.13 -26.74 29.47
C LYS A 195 -13.19 -28.04 28.68
N THR A 196 -12.42 -29.08 29.05
CA THR A 196 -12.46 -30.40 28.39
C THR A 196 -13.78 -31.11 28.61
N HIS A 197 -14.50 -30.78 29.68
CA HIS A 197 -15.81 -31.38 30.04
C HIS A 197 -17.02 -30.63 29.46
N ILE A 198 -16.81 -29.50 28.79
CA ILE A 198 -17.89 -28.76 28.13
C ILE A 198 -18.39 -29.57 26.91
N GLU A 199 -19.73 -29.61 26.75
CA GLU A 199 -20.34 -30.15 25.53
C GLU A 199 -20.16 -29.13 24.36
N GLY A 200 -20.26 -29.63 23.14
CA GLY A 200 -20.14 -28.77 21.92
C GLY A 200 -18.72 -28.63 21.42
N LEU A 201 -18.56 -27.79 20.43
CA LEU A 201 -17.31 -27.62 19.67
C LEU A 201 -16.16 -27.10 20.56
N GLU A 202 -16.47 -26.18 21.47
CA GLU A 202 -15.45 -25.64 22.37
C GLU A 202 -14.82 -26.76 23.18
N GLY A 203 -15.61 -27.64 23.79
CA GLY A 203 -15.12 -28.82 24.56
C GLY A 203 -14.34 -29.81 23.69
N GLU A 204 -14.76 -30.02 22.43
CA GLU A 204 -14.03 -30.88 21.50
C GLU A 204 -12.63 -30.33 21.21
N ILE A 205 -12.50 -29.01 21.02
CA ILE A 205 -11.21 -28.35 20.82
C ILE A 205 -10.30 -28.52 22.05
N TYR A 206 -10.82 -28.30 23.26
CA TYR A 206 -10.02 -28.44 24.47
C TYR A 206 -9.62 -29.90 24.75
N ARG A 207 -10.48 -30.90 24.49
CA ARG A 207 -10.12 -32.30 24.55
C ARG A 207 -9.02 -32.67 23.57
N PHE A 208 -9.15 -32.27 22.31
CA PHE A 208 -8.12 -32.49 21.30
C PHE A 208 -6.76 -31.89 21.71
N VAL A 209 -6.76 -30.69 22.27
CA VAL A 209 -5.53 -30.03 22.76
C VAL A 209 -4.97 -30.79 23.98
N SER A 210 -5.82 -31.31 24.87
CA SER A 210 -5.42 -32.12 26.00
C SER A 210 -4.73 -33.41 25.55
N ASP A 211 -5.29 -34.10 24.54
CA ASP A 211 -4.73 -35.31 23.96
C ASP A 211 -3.32 -35.03 23.36
N ILE A 212 -3.16 -33.96 22.61
CA ILE A 212 -1.85 -33.52 22.07
C ILE A 212 -0.85 -33.32 23.22
N ARG A 213 -1.23 -32.59 24.26
CA ARG A 213 -0.33 -32.25 25.38
C ARG A 213 0.08 -33.47 26.20
N SER A 214 -0.78 -34.49 26.28
CA SER A 214 -0.50 -35.74 27.02
C SER A 214 0.54 -36.62 26.34
N ASP A 215 0.71 -36.48 25.02
CA ASP A 215 1.70 -37.27 24.26
C ASP A 215 3.07 -36.56 24.24
N MET A 216 3.94 -36.97 25.17
CA MET A 216 5.30 -36.42 25.26
C MET A 216 6.18 -36.78 24.06
N GLY A 217 5.93 -37.95 23.44
CA GLY A 217 6.62 -38.32 22.20
C GLY A 217 6.23 -37.44 21.03
N LEU A 218 4.98 -37.03 20.96
CA LEU A 218 4.52 -36.06 19.97
C LEU A 218 5.17 -34.67 20.19
N LYS A 219 5.34 -34.24 21.45
CA LYS A 219 6.07 -33.03 21.79
C LYS A 219 7.47 -33.00 21.18
N GLU A 220 8.23 -34.08 21.38
CA GLU A 220 9.59 -34.18 20.84
C GLU A 220 9.58 -34.14 19.30
N ARG A 221 8.63 -34.81 18.65
CA ARG A 221 8.49 -34.77 17.18
C ARG A 221 8.14 -33.38 16.68
N ILE A 222 7.27 -32.63 17.38
CA ILE A 222 6.96 -31.24 17.05
C ILE A 222 8.22 -30.38 17.21
N GLU A 223 8.95 -30.47 18.32
CA GLU A 223 10.18 -29.72 18.57
C GLU A 223 11.27 -29.98 17.50
N GLN A 224 11.35 -31.23 17.01
CA GLN A 224 12.27 -31.61 15.94
C GLN A 224 11.84 -31.09 14.57
N ALA A 225 10.55 -31.04 14.27
CA ALA A 225 10.01 -30.61 13.00
C ALA A 225 9.96 -29.09 12.85
N PHE A 226 9.78 -28.38 13.96
CA PHE A 226 9.71 -26.92 13.97
C PHE A 226 11.09 -26.26 13.80
N PRO A 227 11.14 -24.97 13.37
CA PRO A 227 12.40 -24.21 13.33
C PRO A 227 13.10 -24.19 14.69
N GLU A 228 14.41 -24.04 14.66
CA GLU A 228 15.21 -23.94 15.90
C GLU A 228 14.71 -22.80 16.79
N LYS A 229 14.80 -22.99 18.11
CA LYS A 229 14.35 -21.98 19.10
C LYS A 229 15.12 -20.64 18.97
N CYS A 230 16.33 -20.66 18.40
CA CYS A 230 17.11 -19.45 18.12
C CYS A 230 16.59 -18.65 16.92
N VAL A 231 15.64 -19.17 16.12
CA VAL A 231 14.97 -18.43 15.06
C VAL A 231 13.76 -17.74 15.67
N PRO A 232 13.79 -16.42 15.89
CA PRO A 232 12.72 -15.73 16.60
C PRO A 232 11.47 -15.53 15.70
N ARG A 233 11.67 -15.49 14.39
CA ARG A 233 10.60 -15.29 13.41
C ARG A 233 10.15 -16.62 12.82
N ARG A 234 9.05 -17.17 13.36
CA ARG A 234 8.51 -18.49 13.03
C ARG A 234 7.01 -18.38 12.78
N ASN A 235 6.61 -18.23 11.55
CA ASN A 235 5.23 -17.95 11.17
C ASN A 235 4.72 -18.86 10.05
N ASN A 236 5.15 -20.11 10.03
CA ASN A 236 4.81 -21.10 9.03
C ASN A 236 3.96 -22.22 9.67
N GLY A 237 2.79 -22.50 9.13
CA GLY A 237 1.82 -23.46 9.68
C GLY A 237 1.11 -22.98 10.95
N TYR A 238 0.37 -23.89 11.60
CA TYR A 238 -0.20 -23.61 12.91
C TYR A 238 0.86 -23.71 14.00
N ALA A 239 0.80 -22.84 15.00
CA ALA A 239 1.74 -22.79 16.12
C ALA A 239 1.52 -23.93 17.14
N LEU A 240 1.66 -25.18 16.70
CA LEU A 240 1.43 -26.36 17.55
C LEU A 240 2.45 -26.47 18.70
N ASP A 241 3.65 -25.92 18.53
CA ASP A 241 4.67 -25.82 19.55
C ASP A 241 4.21 -24.97 20.75
N SER A 242 3.36 -23.97 20.53
CA SER A 242 2.80 -23.12 21.59
C SER A 242 1.83 -23.86 22.51
N LEU A 243 1.32 -25.01 22.08
CA LEU A 243 0.41 -25.84 22.91
C LEU A 243 1.09 -26.42 24.13
N TYR A 244 2.42 -26.51 24.15
CA TYR A 244 3.19 -27.05 25.27
C TYR A 244 3.75 -25.98 26.22
N GLU A 245 3.39 -24.74 26.02
CA GLU A 245 3.81 -23.63 26.90
C GLU A 245 2.98 -23.63 28.20
N GLY A 246 3.67 -23.45 29.33
CA GLY A 246 3.05 -23.33 30.66
C GLY A 246 2.25 -24.55 31.13
N ASP A 247 1.51 -24.38 32.22
CA ASP A 247 0.67 -25.44 32.83
C ASP A 247 -0.59 -25.71 31.99
N ALA A 248 -1.13 -24.69 31.34
CA ALA A 248 -2.22 -24.75 30.37
C ALA A 248 -1.90 -23.85 29.16
N PRO A 249 -2.27 -24.26 27.92
CA PRO A 249 -1.96 -23.50 26.76
C PRO A 249 -2.90 -22.28 26.61
N ASN A 250 -2.37 -21.17 26.10
CA ASN A 250 -3.20 -20.07 25.65
C ASN A 250 -3.60 -20.28 24.18
N LEU A 251 -4.84 -20.68 23.93
CA LEU A 251 -5.33 -20.92 22.56
C LEU A 251 -5.41 -19.66 21.70
N ALA A 252 -5.37 -18.46 22.29
CA ALA A 252 -5.21 -17.24 21.52
C ALA A 252 -3.87 -17.19 20.76
N LYS A 253 -2.81 -17.84 21.27
CA LYS A 253 -1.53 -17.98 20.57
C LYS A 253 -1.61 -18.91 19.36
N LEU A 254 -2.39 -20.00 19.44
CA LEU A 254 -2.66 -20.86 18.30
C LEU A 254 -3.54 -20.17 17.24
N PHE A 255 -4.53 -19.40 17.69
CA PHE A 255 -5.38 -18.58 16.83
C PHE A 255 -4.56 -17.50 16.09
N CYS A 256 -3.57 -16.89 16.77
CA CYS A 256 -2.68 -15.91 16.18
C CYS A 256 -1.75 -16.56 15.13
N GLY A 257 -1.85 -16.13 13.90
CA GLY A 257 -1.16 -16.73 12.75
C GLY A 257 -1.96 -17.83 12.04
N SER A 258 -3.23 -18.05 12.42
CA SER A 258 -4.09 -19.03 11.74
C SER A 258 -4.71 -18.53 10.43
N GLU A 259 -4.44 -17.32 10.01
CA GLU A 259 -4.91 -16.74 8.73
C GLU A 259 -6.44 -16.78 8.56
N GLY A 260 -7.19 -16.71 9.67
CA GLY A 260 -8.65 -16.78 9.66
C GLY A 260 -9.21 -18.16 9.27
N THR A 261 -8.43 -19.23 9.42
CA THR A 261 -8.86 -20.60 9.07
C THR A 261 -9.51 -21.35 10.24
N LEU A 262 -9.30 -20.91 11.49
CA LEU A 262 -9.78 -21.60 12.69
C LEU A 262 -11.05 -20.98 13.27
N ALA A 263 -11.14 -19.65 13.30
CA ALA A 263 -12.26 -18.93 13.89
C ALA A 263 -12.35 -17.51 13.34
N PHE A 264 -13.48 -16.82 13.59
CA PHE A 264 -13.69 -15.42 13.25
C PHE A 264 -13.60 -14.55 14.52
N ALA A 265 -12.61 -13.62 14.57
CA ALA A 265 -12.44 -12.71 15.70
C ALA A 265 -13.42 -11.54 15.66
N THR A 266 -14.08 -11.27 16.79
CA THR A 266 -14.92 -10.08 17.01
C THR A 266 -14.23 -9.04 17.86
N GLU A 267 -13.38 -9.46 18.83
CA GLU A 267 -12.61 -8.56 19.69
C GLU A 267 -11.24 -9.19 20.02
N LEU A 268 -10.26 -8.32 20.23
CA LEU A 268 -8.91 -8.70 20.67
C LEU A 268 -8.51 -7.88 21.89
N LYS A 269 -7.97 -8.54 22.93
CA LYS A 269 -7.34 -7.90 24.08
C LYS A 269 -5.84 -8.01 23.94
N LEU A 270 -5.17 -6.86 23.92
CA LEU A 270 -3.77 -6.72 23.59
C LEU A 270 -2.97 -6.19 24.76
N ASN A 271 -1.79 -6.75 24.98
CA ASN A 271 -0.81 -6.27 25.94
C ASN A 271 -0.13 -4.99 25.41
N LEU A 272 0.06 -4.02 26.28
CA LEU A 272 0.70 -2.74 25.98
C LEU A 272 2.03 -2.59 26.69
N LEU A 273 2.97 -1.93 26.03
CA LEU A 273 4.26 -1.57 26.62
C LEU A 273 4.33 -0.07 26.86
N PRO A 274 5.18 0.38 27.83
CA PRO A 274 5.57 1.78 27.94
C PRO A 274 6.19 2.28 26.66
N LEU A 275 6.00 3.57 26.33
CA LEU A 275 6.63 4.17 25.16
C LEU A 275 8.13 3.90 25.12
N PRO A 276 8.72 3.70 23.93
CA PRO A 276 10.15 3.46 23.78
C PRO A 276 10.97 4.64 24.31
N PRO A 277 12.27 4.42 24.63
CA PRO A 277 13.16 5.49 25.04
C PRO A 277 13.14 6.68 24.07
N LYS A 278 13.31 7.90 24.61
CA LYS A 278 13.15 9.15 23.84
C LYS A 278 14.32 9.42 22.91
N GLU A 279 15.54 9.14 23.39
CA GLU A 279 16.76 9.39 22.62
C GLU A 279 17.05 8.20 21.72
N LYS A 280 17.27 8.49 20.43
CA LYS A 280 17.58 7.48 19.42
C LYS A 280 18.75 7.92 18.56
N ALA A 281 19.60 6.96 18.22
CA ALA A 281 20.67 7.13 17.26
C ALA A 281 20.79 5.89 16.36
N VAL A 282 21.23 6.11 15.14
CA VAL A 282 21.54 5.01 14.22
C VAL A 282 22.99 5.10 13.78
N LEU A 283 23.67 3.96 13.81
CA LEU A 283 24.98 3.75 13.20
C LEU A 283 24.76 3.12 11.82
N CYS A 284 25.07 3.85 10.76
CA CYS A 284 24.99 3.34 9.40
C CYS A 284 26.41 2.87 8.98
N VAL A 285 26.54 1.56 8.77
CA VAL A 285 27.84 0.91 8.46
C VAL A 285 27.84 0.53 6.99
N HIS A 286 28.87 0.95 6.23
CA HIS A 286 28.94 0.80 4.79
C HIS A 286 29.95 -0.27 4.39
N PHE A 287 29.51 -1.24 3.59
CA PHE A 287 30.31 -2.38 3.15
C PHE A 287 30.56 -2.35 1.65
N ALA A 288 31.78 -2.72 1.26
CA ALA A 288 32.17 -2.89 -0.14
C ALA A 288 31.72 -4.25 -0.70
N ASP A 289 31.40 -5.20 0.18
CA ASP A 289 30.90 -6.54 -0.13
C ASP A 289 29.63 -6.84 0.65
N LEU A 290 28.66 -7.52 0.04
CA LEU A 290 27.38 -7.87 0.66
C LEU A 290 27.58 -8.86 1.83
N TYR A 291 28.49 -9.85 1.66
CA TYR A 291 28.70 -10.90 2.68
C TYR A 291 29.30 -10.36 3.97
N ASP A 292 30.18 -9.36 3.89
CA ASP A 292 30.73 -8.71 5.07
C ASP A 292 29.64 -8.08 5.94
N SER A 293 28.50 -7.69 5.34
CA SER A 293 27.35 -7.15 6.10
C SER A 293 26.64 -8.23 6.93
N PHE A 294 26.57 -9.49 6.46
CA PHE A 294 26.00 -10.58 7.26
C PHE A 294 26.86 -10.92 8.48
N GLU A 295 28.18 -10.88 8.33
CA GLU A 295 29.09 -11.04 9.45
C GLU A 295 29.07 -9.81 10.37
N GLY A 296 28.96 -8.60 9.79
CA GLY A 296 28.80 -7.35 10.53
C GLY A 296 27.54 -7.32 11.38
N ASN A 297 26.46 -7.98 10.97
CA ASN A 297 25.27 -8.14 11.81
C ASN A 297 25.58 -8.80 13.15
N LEU A 298 26.41 -9.85 13.16
CA LEU A 298 26.82 -10.51 14.39
C LEU A 298 27.62 -9.56 15.31
N THR A 299 28.42 -8.68 14.74
CA THR A 299 29.11 -7.62 15.48
C THR A 299 28.12 -6.65 16.13
N ALA A 300 27.15 -6.17 15.35
CA ALA A 300 26.12 -5.26 15.86
C ALA A 300 25.32 -5.88 17.02
N LEU A 301 24.92 -7.16 16.89
CA LEU A 301 24.12 -7.86 17.88
C LEU A 301 24.79 -8.00 19.26
N ARG A 302 26.12 -8.02 19.34
CA ARG A 302 26.86 -8.03 20.61
C ARG A 302 26.60 -6.79 21.49
N HIS A 303 26.14 -5.69 20.86
CA HIS A 303 25.87 -4.41 21.53
C HIS A 303 24.39 -4.21 21.88
N ASN A 304 23.55 -5.24 21.78
CA ASN A 304 22.12 -5.20 22.10
C ASN A 304 21.37 -4.01 21.43
N PRO A 305 21.39 -3.91 20.10
CA PRO A 305 20.67 -2.87 19.37
C PRO A 305 19.15 -3.05 19.47
N MET A 306 18.40 -1.99 19.20
CA MET A 306 16.94 -2.04 19.05
C MET A 306 16.54 -2.72 17.73
N ALA A 307 17.32 -2.48 16.67
CA ALA A 307 17.13 -3.07 15.35
C ALA A 307 18.46 -3.08 14.58
N VAL A 308 18.62 -4.04 13.67
CA VAL A 308 19.63 -4.02 12.60
C VAL A 308 18.96 -4.36 11.28
N GLU A 309 19.09 -3.45 10.33
CA GLU A 309 18.44 -3.55 9.01
C GLU A 309 19.48 -3.50 7.89
N LEU A 310 19.22 -4.28 6.84
CA LEU A 310 20.07 -4.31 5.66
C LEU A 310 19.41 -3.57 4.49
N MET A 311 20.20 -2.78 3.77
CA MET A 311 19.88 -2.26 2.43
C MET A 311 21.02 -2.58 1.47
N ASP A 312 20.70 -3.04 0.26
CA ASP A 312 21.66 -3.28 -0.82
C ASP A 312 21.87 -2.03 -1.71
N ASP A 313 22.81 -2.13 -2.66
CA ASP A 313 23.11 -1.09 -3.63
C ASP A 313 21.93 -0.76 -4.54
N HIS A 314 21.05 -1.73 -4.86
CA HIS A 314 19.87 -1.50 -5.70
C HIS A 314 18.88 -0.53 -5.05
N ILE A 315 18.65 -0.65 -3.74
CA ILE A 315 17.81 0.29 -2.98
C ILE A 315 18.45 1.68 -2.96
N VAL A 316 19.76 1.75 -2.72
CA VAL A 316 20.50 3.01 -2.68
C VAL A 316 20.45 3.72 -4.04
N GLU A 317 20.70 3.01 -5.15
CA GLU A 317 20.59 3.56 -6.50
C GLU A 317 19.17 4.04 -6.84
N ALA A 318 18.15 3.24 -6.50
CA ALA A 318 16.76 3.61 -6.72
C ALA A 318 16.38 4.88 -5.93
N ALA A 319 16.92 5.04 -4.72
CA ALA A 319 16.73 6.23 -3.90
C ALA A 319 17.36 7.48 -4.52
N TYR A 320 18.57 7.39 -5.06
CA TYR A 320 19.21 8.51 -5.75
C TYR A 320 18.42 9.00 -6.98
N ARG A 321 17.75 8.08 -7.67
CA ARG A 321 16.90 8.39 -8.85
C ARG A 321 15.51 8.92 -8.48
N ASN A 322 15.07 8.73 -7.24
CA ASN A 322 13.75 9.17 -6.77
C ASN A 322 13.83 10.56 -6.11
N PRO A 323 13.19 11.62 -6.68
CA PRO A 323 13.28 12.98 -6.13
C PRO A 323 12.82 13.09 -4.68
N ALA A 324 11.84 12.31 -4.26
CA ALA A 324 11.32 12.34 -2.89
C ALA A 324 12.27 11.68 -1.88
N GLN A 325 13.06 10.67 -2.31
CA GLN A 325 13.97 9.93 -1.44
C GLN A 325 15.41 10.42 -1.52
N LYS A 326 15.80 11.11 -2.60
CA LYS A 326 17.16 11.62 -2.78
C LYS A 326 17.68 12.42 -1.58
N GLN A 327 16.84 13.26 -0.98
CA GLN A 327 17.21 14.02 0.22
C GLN A 327 17.46 13.14 1.45
N ASN A 328 16.97 11.90 1.48
CA ASN A 328 17.12 10.97 2.58
C ASN A 328 18.38 10.10 2.45
N THR A 329 19.18 10.26 1.40
CA THR A 329 20.44 9.54 1.19
C THR A 329 21.66 10.22 1.84
N PHE A 330 21.46 11.29 2.61
CA PHE A 330 22.51 12.15 3.21
C PHE A 330 23.53 11.39 4.05
N PHE A 331 23.17 10.23 4.62
CA PHE A 331 24.04 9.40 5.45
C PHE A 331 24.86 8.40 4.64
N ILE A 332 24.56 8.20 3.36
CA ILE A 332 25.28 7.26 2.50
C ILE A 332 26.63 7.83 2.09
N GLN A 333 27.69 7.06 2.29
CA GLN A 333 29.06 7.43 1.92
C GLN A 333 29.58 6.50 0.82
N GLY A 334 30.11 7.08 -0.26
CA GLY A 334 30.63 6.32 -1.39
C GLY A 334 29.55 5.54 -2.16
N SER A 335 29.92 4.34 -2.62
CA SER A 335 29.04 3.42 -3.37
C SER A 335 29.00 2.06 -2.66
N PRO A 336 28.30 1.93 -1.54
CA PRO A 336 28.25 0.70 -0.77
C PRO A 336 27.50 -0.41 -1.53
N LYS A 337 28.00 -1.65 -1.43
CA LYS A 337 27.24 -2.84 -1.85
C LYS A 337 26.19 -3.20 -0.82
N ALA A 338 26.40 -2.85 0.44
CA ALA A 338 25.45 -3.00 1.52
C ALA A 338 25.62 -1.91 2.58
N VAL A 339 24.52 -1.54 3.21
CA VAL A 339 24.49 -0.66 4.38
C VAL A 339 23.73 -1.36 5.50
N LEU A 340 24.36 -1.53 6.67
CA LEU A 340 23.65 -1.88 7.90
C LEU A 340 23.23 -0.61 8.64
N ILE A 341 21.96 -0.56 9.03
CA ILE A 341 21.38 0.48 9.87
C ILE A 341 21.17 -0.12 11.25
N VAL A 342 22.02 0.25 12.22
CA VAL A 342 21.99 -0.25 13.59
C VAL A 342 21.38 0.80 14.50
N GLU A 343 20.16 0.56 15.03
CA GLU A 343 19.47 1.50 15.92
C GLU A 343 19.78 1.20 17.38
N PHE A 344 20.08 2.23 18.12
CA PHE A 344 20.15 2.24 19.59
C PHE A 344 19.16 3.25 20.15
N ALA A 345 18.63 2.96 21.34
CA ALA A 345 17.78 3.88 22.08
C ALA A 345 18.12 3.86 23.57
N ASP A 346 18.00 5.01 24.22
CA ASP A 346 18.16 5.15 25.67
C ASP A 346 17.39 6.39 26.17
N ASN A 347 17.15 6.49 27.47
CA ASN A 347 16.59 7.71 28.06
C ASN A 347 17.66 8.78 28.36
N CYS A 348 18.93 8.40 28.34
CA CYS A 348 20.08 9.26 28.53
C CYS A 348 20.92 9.32 27.26
N ARG A 349 21.09 10.51 26.68
CA ARG A 349 21.83 10.71 25.42
C ARG A 349 23.31 10.31 25.55
N GLU A 350 23.93 10.55 26.67
CA GLU A 350 25.36 10.20 26.91
C GLU A 350 25.55 8.68 26.88
N VAL A 351 24.66 7.93 27.55
CA VAL A 351 24.66 6.46 27.53
C VAL A 351 24.43 5.94 26.13
N LEU A 352 23.48 6.53 25.42
CA LEU A 352 23.18 6.20 24.02
C LEU A 352 24.43 6.34 23.15
N LEU A 353 25.07 7.51 23.17
CA LEU A 353 26.24 7.79 22.34
C LEU A 353 27.41 6.87 22.67
N LYS A 354 27.58 6.54 23.94
CA LYS A 354 28.63 5.58 24.38
C LYS A 354 28.38 4.21 23.73
N LYS A 355 27.14 3.68 23.75
CA LYS A 355 26.79 2.41 23.09
C LYS A 355 27.09 2.45 21.59
N VAL A 356 26.72 3.53 20.91
CA VAL A 356 26.99 3.72 19.47
C VAL A 356 28.49 3.74 19.18
N GLN A 357 29.31 4.45 20.00
CA GLN A 357 30.75 4.53 19.80
C GLN A 357 31.46 3.20 20.09
N GLU A 358 31.03 2.45 21.09
CA GLU A 358 31.53 1.12 21.39
C GLU A 358 31.27 0.15 20.22
N CYS A 359 30.05 0.17 19.68
CA CYS A 359 29.72 -0.62 18.51
C CYS A 359 30.55 -0.23 17.28
N LYS A 360 30.69 1.07 17.02
CA LYS A 360 31.53 1.58 15.93
C LYS A 360 32.97 1.14 16.06
N ALA A 361 33.55 1.22 17.27
CA ALA A 361 34.93 0.83 17.53
C ALA A 361 35.18 -0.67 17.25
N ASP A 362 34.18 -1.53 17.52
CA ASP A 362 34.28 -2.94 17.20
C ASP A 362 34.31 -3.16 15.68
N PHE A 363 33.45 -2.46 14.91
CA PHE A 363 33.49 -2.52 13.46
C PHE A 363 34.83 -1.99 12.89
N GLU A 364 35.37 -0.93 13.42
CA GLU A 364 36.69 -0.37 13.03
C GLU A 364 37.82 -1.35 13.29
N ARG A 365 37.75 -2.11 14.37
CA ARG A 365 38.72 -3.15 14.72
C ARG A 365 38.66 -4.33 13.74
N GLU A 366 37.45 -4.73 13.33
CA GLU A 366 37.25 -5.85 12.40
C GLU A 366 37.61 -5.49 10.94
N LYS A 367 37.67 -4.22 10.58
CA LYS A 367 38.11 -3.69 9.26
C LYS A 367 37.34 -4.23 8.04
N LYS A 368 36.10 -4.66 8.23
CA LYS A 368 35.22 -5.17 7.13
C LYS A 368 34.43 -4.06 6.44
N ALA A 369 34.13 -3.02 7.17
CA ALA A 369 33.40 -1.85 6.66
C ALA A 369 34.37 -0.71 6.31
N TYR A 370 34.02 0.09 5.32
CA TYR A 370 34.91 1.19 4.88
C TYR A 370 34.45 2.57 5.32
N ALA A 371 33.22 2.72 5.77
CA ALA A 371 32.69 4.01 6.24
C ALA A 371 31.61 3.84 7.29
N TYR A 372 31.42 4.88 8.10
CA TYR A 372 30.50 4.91 9.23
C TYR A 372 29.79 6.27 9.31
N SER A 373 28.48 6.30 9.38
CA SER A 373 27.70 7.51 9.64
C SER A 373 26.89 7.35 10.91
N ILE A 374 27.02 8.26 11.85
CA ILE A 374 26.20 8.33 13.08
C ILE A 374 25.16 9.40 12.86
N VAL A 375 23.88 9.04 13.01
CA VAL A 375 22.74 9.94 12.85
C VAL A 375 21.92 9.97 14.13
N GLU A 376 21.60 11.15 14.63
CA GLU A 376 20.89 11.38 15.88
C GLU A 376 19.65 12.24 15.70
N GLY A 377 18.76 12.22 16.69
CA GLY A 377 17.63 13.13 16.81
C GLY A 377 16.65 13.01 15.63
N ARG A 378 16.22 14.14 15.09
CA ARG A 378 15.18 14.19 14.04
C ARG A 378 15.58 13.55 12.72
N GLU A 379 16.88 13.51 12.43
CA GLU A 379 17.42 12.94 11.19
C GLU A 379 17.27 11.40 11.14
N VAL A 380 17.18 10.72 12.29
CA VAL A 380 16.92 9.28 12.38
C VAL A 380 15.65 8.89 11.61
N ALA A 381 14.61 9.72 11.71
CA ALA A 381 13.35 9.47 10.98
C ALA A 381 13.54 9.48 9.46
N ARG A 382 14.51 10.23 8.93
CA ARG A 382 14.81 10.28 7.49
C ARG A 382 15.54 9.01 7.02
N VAL A 383 16.42 8.45 7.85
CA VAL A 383 17.06 7.16 7.57
C VAL A 383 15.99 6.06 7.46
N TRP A 384 15.07 6.02 8.43
CA TRP A 384 13.97 5.05 8.41
C TRP A 384 12.95 5.29 7.29
N ALA A 385 12.73 6.55 6.89
CA ALA A 385 11.87 6.87 5.74
C ALA A 385 12.43 6.25 4.45
N LEU A 386 13.75 6.33 4.23
CA LEU A 386 14.41 5.68 3.10
C LEU A 386 14.26 4.15 3.17
N ARG A 387 14.56 3.54 4.34
CA ARG A 387 14.46 2.09 4.53
C ARG A 387 13.02 1.58 4.27
N LYS A 388 12.00 2.27 4.78
CA LYS A 388 10.58 1.92 4.57
C LYS A 388 10.13 2.09 3.13
N ALA A 389 10.70 3.04 2.38
CA ALA A 389 10.39 3.25 0.97
C ALA A 389 10.96 2.15 0.06
N GLY A 390 11.91 1.33 0.52
CA GLY A 390 12.67 0.36 -0.28
C GLY A 390 11.78 -0.54 -1.13
N LEU A 391 10.75 -1.18 -0.56
CA LEU A 391 9.82 -2.03 -1.31
C LEU A 391 9.11 -1.28 -2.45
N GLY A 392 8.63 -0.05 -2.18
CA GLY A 392 7.97 0.78 -3.18
C GLY A 392 8.91 1.20 -4.30
N LEU A 393 10.17 1.54 -3.96
CA LEU A 393 11.20 1.90 -4.93
C LEU A 393 11.51 0.73 -5.87
N LEU A 394 11.61 -0.48 -5.33
CA LEU A 394 11.93 -1.69 -6.09
C LEU A 394 10.79 -2.13 -7.00
N THR A 395 9.54 -2.00 -6.57
CA THR A 395 8.37 -2.35 -7.39
C THR A 395 8.11 -1.36 -8.52
N ASN A 396 8.79 -0.21 -8.54
CA ASN A 396 8.63 0.83 -9.58
C ASN A 396 9.41 0.54 -10.89
N ILE A 397 9.86 -0.70 -11.09
CA ILE A 397 10.50 -1.12 -12.35
C ILE A 397 9.48 -1.07 -13.49
N PRO A 398 9.77 -0.33 -14.61
CA PRO A 398 8.86 -0.28 -15.75
C PRO A 398 8.77 -1.62 -16.48
N GLY A 399 7.60 -1.93 -17.04
CA GLY A 399 7.38 -3.15 -17.82
C GLY A 399 6.82 -4.31 -17.02
N ASN A 400 6.94 -5.53 -17.58
CA ASN A 400 6.31 -6.74 -17.05
C ASN A 400 7.19 -7.52 -16.07
N ASP A 401 8.50 -7.34 -16.11
CA ASP A 401 9.45 -7.99 -15.21
C ASP A 401 9.35 -7.31 -13.83
N LYS A 402 8.98 -8.07 -12.81
CA LYS A 402 8.71 -7.54 -11.46
C LYS A 402 9.42 -8.34 -10.38
N PRO A 403 9.89 -7.69 -9.32
CA PRO A 403 10.32 -8.39 -8.10
C PRO A 403 9.12 -9.10 -7.47
N VAL A 404 9.14 -10.44 -7.48
CA VAL A 404 8.02 -11.26 -6.98
C VAL A 404 8.29 -11.79 -5.58
N SER A 405 7.23 -11.92 -4.79
CA SER A 405 7.28 -12.37 -3.39
C SER A 405 7.37 -13.90 -3.27
N VAL A 406 8.24 -14.57 -4.04
CA VAL A 406 8.24 -16.03 -4.13
C VAL A 406 9.09 -16.73 -3.07
N ILE A 407 10.22 -16.12 -2.73
CA ILE A 407 11.24 -16.69 -1.83
C ILE A 407 11.62 -15.70 -0.72
N GLU A 408 10.87 -14.65 -0.58
CA GLU A 408 11.00 -13.68 0.50
C GLU A 408 10.53 -14.26 1.83
N ASP A 409 10.85 -13.58 2.95
CA ASP A 409 10.31 -13.88 4.26
C ASP A 409 10.89 -15.16 4.92
N THR A 410 11.97 -15.69 4.35
CA THR A 410 12.67 -16.81 4.98
C THR A 410 13.50 -16.35 6.16
N ALA A 411 13.48 -17.11 7.26
CA ALA A 411 14.23 -16.79 8.47
C ALA A 411 15.09 -17.99 8.91
N VAL A 412 16.35 -17.72 9.25
CA VAL A 412 17.30 -18.71 9.78
C VAL A 412 18.01 -18.16 11.02
N GLY A 413 18.64 -19.02 11.82
CA GLY A 413 19.47 -18.55 12.94
C GLY A 413 20.55 -17.58 12.43
N VAL A 414 20.69 -16.43 13.10
CA VAL A 414 21.56 -15.33 12.66
C VAL A 414 23.02 -15.75 12.43
N GLU A 415 23.52 -16.70 13.24
CA GLU A 415 24.86 -17.25 13.10
C GLU A 415 25.03 -18.10 11.82
N LYS A 416 23.93 -18.65 11.30
CA LYS A 416 23.92 -19.46 10.08
C LYS A 416 23.75 -18.62 8.83
N LEU A 417 23.35 -17.36 8.97
CA LEU A 417 22.94 -16.47 7.89
C LEU A 417 24.01 -16.30 6.80
N PRO A 418 25.31 -16.09 7.09
CA PRO A 418 26.34 -15.98 6.07
C PRO A 418 26.45 -17.22 5.17
N ASN A 419 26.37 -18.40 5.76
CA ASN A 419 26.44 -19.67 5.00
C ASN A 419 25.14 -19.93 4.22
N TYR A 420 24.00 -19.63 4.84
CA TYR A 420 22.67 -19.72 4.18
C TYR A 420 22.65 -18.86 2.92
N MET A 421 23.16 -17.63 2.99
CA MET A 421 23.18 -16.73 1.83
C MET A 421 24.10 -17.23 0.71
N ARG A 422 25.27 -17.79 1.03
CA ARG A 422 26.15 -18.41 0.02
C ARG A 422 25.46 -19.56 -0.72
N ASP A 423 24.71 -20.40 0.00
CA ASP A 423 23.97 -21.49 -0.61
C ASP A 423 22.72 -21.01 -1.38
N PHE A 424 22.11 -19.92 -0.92
CA PHE A 424 20.97 -19.26 -1.57
C PHE A 424 21.39 -18.69 -2.93
N GLU A 425 22.52 -17.98 -2.99
CA GLU A 425 23.02 -17.41 -4.25
C GLU A 425 23.35 -18.48 -5.29
N LYS A 426 23.87 -19.64 -4.89
CA LYS A 426 24.08 -20.76 -5.84
C LYS A 426 22.77 -21.18 -6.51
N ILE A 427 21.63 -21.08 -5.82
CA ILE A 427 20.31 -21.36 -6.42
C ILE A 427 19.95 -20.28 -7.42
N LEU A 428 20.17 -18.99 -7.08
CA LEU A 428 19.91 -17.88 -8.01
C LEU A 428 20.79 -17.97 -9.26
N GLU A 429 22.09 -18.21 -9.10
CA GLU A 429 23.05 -18.37 -10.18
C GLU A 429 22.65 -19.52 -11.12
N LYS A 430 22.26 -20.68 -10.55
CA LYS A 430 21.79 -21.84 -11.32
C LYS A 430 20.63 -21.48 -12.26
N HIS A 431 19.77 -20.56 -11.86
CA HIS A 431 18.61 -20.10 -12.63
C HIS A 431 18.84 -18.77 -13.36
N ASN A 432 20.06 -18.23 -13.31
CA ASN A 432 20.43 -16.92 -13.88
C ASN A 432 19.47 -15.78 -13.44
N LEU A 433 19.13 -15.74 -12.16
CA LEU A 433 18.19 -14.80 -11.59
C LEU A 433 18.88 -13.62 -10.92
N LYS A 434 18.35 -12.42 -11.20
CA LYS A 434 18.67 -11.21 -10.42
C LYS A 434 17.74 -11.16 -9.22
N CYS A 435 18.28 -10.79 -8.06
CA CYS A 435 17.54 -10.66 -6.82
C CYS A 435 17.81 -9.31 -6.17
N VAL A 436 16.84 -8.81 -5.44
CA VAL A 436 16.97 -7.63 -4.61
C VAL A 436 17.03 -8.07 -3.14
N TYR A 437 17.91 -7.45 -2.37
CA TYR A 437 18.22 -7.84 -0.99
C TYR A 437 17.81 -6.73 -0.02
N HIS A 438 16.84 -7.01 0.84
CA HIS A 438 16.63 -6.26 2.06
C HIS A 438 16.21 -7.22 3.17
N ALA A 439 16.47 -6.87 4.43
CA ALA A 439 16.34 -7.83 5.51
C ALA A 439 16.12 -7.15 6.86
N HIS A 440 15.31 -7.81 7.70
CA HIS A 440 15.36 -7.66 9.16
C HIS A 440 16.48 -8.56 9.68
N ILE A 441 17.72 -8.15 9.37
CA ILE A 441 18.89 -9.02 9.49
C ILE A 441 19.19 -9.41 10.94
N ALA A 442 18.83 -8.56 11.90
CA ALA A 442 18.95 -8.83 13.33
C ALA A 442 18.25 -10.10 13.79
N THR A 443 17.16 -10.47 13.11
CA THR A 443 16.35 -11.64 13.43
C THR A 443 16.53 -12.78 12.43
N GLY A 444 17.50 -12.64 11.52
CA GLY A 444 17.82 -13.64 10.50
C GLY A 444 16.80 -13.75 9.38
N GLU A 445 15.90 -12.78 9.25
CA GLU A 445 14.87 -12.76 8.21
C GLU A 445 15.28 -11.96 6.99
N LEU A 446 14.97 -12.50 5.82
CA LEU A 446 15.37 -12.01 4.53
C LEU A 446 14.17 -11.76 3.61
N HIS A 447 14.13 -10.59 2.99
CA HIS A 447 13.15 -10.27 1.94
C HIS A 447 13.83 -10.26 0.58
N LEU A 448 13.99 -11.45 0.02
CA LEU A 448 14.69 -11.68 -1.23
C LEU A 448 13.68 -11.83 -2.37
N ARG A 449 13.76 -10.94 -3.36
CA ARG A 449 12.79 -10.89 -4.47
C ARG A 449 13.47 -11.05 -5.82
N PRO A 450 13.39 -12.24 -6.42
CA PRO A 450 13.84 -12.43 -7.79
C PRO A 450 12.92 -11.69 -8.77
N VAL A 451 13.50 -11.26 -9.89
CA VAL A 451 12.76 -10.55 -10.94
C VAL A 451 12.23 -11.56 -11.94
N LEU A 452 10.90 -11.72 -12.02
CA LEU A 452 10.20 -12.64 -12.92
C LEU A 452 9.06 -11.93 -13.66
N ASN A 453 8.67 -12.49 -14.80
CA ASN A 453 7.51 -12.07 -15.57
C ASN A 453 6.38 -13.12 -15.50
N LEU A 454 5.51 -12.98 -14.50
CA LEU A 454 4.41 -13.95 -14.29
C LEU A 454 3.33 -13.95 -15.41
N LYS A 455 3.55 -13.24 -16.52
CA LYS A 455 2.75 -13.36 -17.74
C LYS A 455 3.32 -14.43 -18.69
N LYS A 456 4.55 -14.90 -18.44
CA LYS A 456 5.23 -15.97 -19.19
C LYS A 456 5.09 -17.29 -18.46
N GLU A 457 4.67 -18.33 -19.17
CA GLU A 457 4.49 -19.65 -18.57
C GLU A 457 5.78 -20.22 -18.00
N GLU A 458 6.91 -19.99 -18.67
CA GLU A 458 8.24 -20.42 -18.20
C GLU A 458 8.56 -19.83 -16.81
N ASP A 459 8.30 -18.52 -16.64
CA ASP A 459 8.52 -17.84 -15.34
C ASP A 459 7.52 -18.30 -14.27
N VAL A 460 6.31 -18.68 -14.65
CA VAL A 460 5.31 -19.26 -13.74
C VAL A 460 5.77 -20.64 -13.22
N GLN A 461 6.36 -21.46 -14.09
CA GLN A 461 6.95 -22.74 -13.67
C GLN A 461 8.19 -22.52 -12.82
N LEU A 462 9.05 -21.59 -13.21
CA LEU A 462 10.26 -21.23 -12.46
C LEU A 462 9.90 -20.67 -11.06
N PHE A 463 8.83 -19.89 -10.94
CA PHE A 463 8.31 -19.38 -9.68
C PHE A 463 8.08 -20.51 -8.67
N ARG A 464 7.43 -21.60 -9.06
CA ARG A 464 7.20 -22.76 -8.20
C ARG A 464 8.47 -23.55 -7.93
N GLN A 465 9.31 -23.74 -8.97
CA GLN A 465 10.56 -24.51 -8.85
C GLN A 465 11.53 -23.86 -7.84
N ILE A 466 11.75 -22.55 -7.93
CA ILE A 466 12.62 -21.81 -7.01
C ILE A 466 12.11 -21.88 -5.59
N SER A 467 10.79 -21.70 -5.40
CA SER A 467 10.17 -21.78 -4.08
C SER A 467 10.45 -23.13 -3.42
N ARG A 468 10.35 -24.24 -4.18
CA ARG A 468 10.66 -25.57 -3.68
C ARG A 468 12.14 -25.75 -3.30
N GLU A 469 13.06 -25.26 -4.14
CA GLU A 469 14.51 -25.35 -3.88
C GLU A 469 14.88 -24.55 -2.62
N ILE A 470 14.30 -23.37 -2.44
CA ILE A 470 14.49 -22.54 -1.24
C ILE A 470 13.83 -23.18 0.00
N ALA A 471 12.64 -23.77 -0.11
CA ALA A 471 12.03 -24.51 1.00
C ALA A 471 12.94 -25.65 1.50
N LEU A 472 13.56 -26.40 0.59
CA LEU A 472 14.54 -27.43 0.93
C LEU A 472 15.80 -26.83 1.59
N LEU A 473 16.26 -25.69 1.13
CA LEU A 473 17.39 -24.98 1.72
C LEU A 473 17.06 -24.54 3.15
N VAL A 474 15.93 -23.85 3.35
CA VAL A 474 15.47 -23.39 4.67
C VAL A 474 15.33 -24.57 5.64
N LYS A 475 14.74 -25.68 5.19
CA LYS A 475 14.62 -26.90 6.00
C LYS A 475 15.98 -27.44 6.44
N ARG A 476 16.98 -27.47 5.54
CA ARG A 476 18.36 -27.90 5.87
C ARG A 476 19.00 -27.04 6.95
N TYR A 477 18.68 -25.74 6.96
CA TYR A 477 19.15 -24.81 7.98
C TYR A 477 18.27 -24.78 9.24
N ARG A 478 17.19 -25.61 9.29
CA ARG A 478 16.19 -25.62 10.35
C ARG A 478 15.58 -24.24 10.62
N GLY A 479 15.34 -23.50 9.54
CA GLY A 479 14.73 -22.18 9.54
C GLY A 479 13.21 -22.22 9.34
N SER A 480 12.60 -21.05 9.25
CA SER A 480 11.19 -20.85 8.90
C SER A 480 11.04 -20.38 7.46
N LEU A 481 10.11 -20.96 6.71
CA LEU A 481 9.81 -20.51 5.34
C LEU A 481 9.04 -19.19 5.33
N SER A 482 8.39 -18.84 6.41
CA SER A 482 7.78 -17.54 6.66
C SER A 482 8.21 -17.01 8.02
N GLY A 483 8.77 -15.79 8.02
CA GLY A 483 9.13 -15.07 9.25
C GLY A 483 7.97 -14.24 9.80
N GLU A 484 7.25 -13.51 8.92
CA GLU A 484 6.18 -12.61 9.32
C GLU A 484 4.98 -12.56 8.36
N HIS A 485 5.16 -12.88 7.05
CA HIS A 485 4.11 -12.69 6.04
C HIS A 485 3.05 -13.81 6.02
N GLY A 486 3.30 -14.95 6.68
CA GLY A 486 2.42 -16.11 6.71
C GLY A 486 2.54 -16.99 5.46
N ASP A 487 1.71 -18.01 5.40
CA ASP A 487 1.75 -19.03 4.34
C ASP A 487 0.86 -18.71 3.14
N GLY A 488 -0.41 -18.42 3.41
CA GLY A 488 -1.41 -18.13 2.39
C GLY A 488 -1.47 -19.17 1.28
N ARG A 489 -1.60 -18.67 0.05
CA ARG A 489 -1.51 -19.45 -1.19
C ARG A 489 -0.06 -19.69 -1.62
N LEU A 490 0.86 -18.84 -1.15
CA LEU A 490 2.24 -18.80 -1.62
C LEU A 490 3.10 -19.92 -1.04
N ARG A 491 2.93 -20.22 0.26
CA ARG A 491 3.81 -21.13 1.00
C ARG A 491 3.10 -22.37 1.53
N GLY A 492 1.77 -22.35 1.61
CA GLY A 492 1.00 -23.46 2.18
C GLY A 492 1.25 -24.81 1.49
N GLU A 493 1.55 -24.83 0.19
CA GLU A 493 1.94 -26.04 -0.55
C GLU A 493 3.20 -26.72 0.05
N TRP A 494 4.09 -25.95 0.69
CA TRP A 494 5.37 -26.44 1.20
C TRP A 494 5.33 -26.85 2.68
N ILE A 495 4.24 -26.65 3.38
CA ILE A 495 4.11 -27.04 4.79
C ILE A 495 4.38 -28.54 5.02
N PRO A 496 3.86 -29.47 4.20
CA PRO A 496 4.21 -30.90 4.34
C PRO A 496 5.71 -31.16 4.13
N LEU A 497 6.35 -30.42 3.23
CA LEU A 497 7.79 -30.50 3.00
C LEU A 497 8.58 -30.00 4.21
N MET A 498 8.15 -28.90 4.82
CA MET A 498 8.86 -28.28 5.96
C MET A 498 8.76 -29.13 7.21
N TYR A 499 7.56 -29.55 7.61
CA TYR A 499 7.28 -30.19 8.89
C TYR A 499 7.23 -31.70 8.82
N GLY A 500 7.20 -32.30 7.64
CA GLY A 500 6.97 -33.75 7.44
C GLY A 500 5.48 -34.10 7.49
N VAL A 501 5.17 -35.31 7.01
CA VAL A 501 3.78 -35.76 6.82
C VAL A 501 3.03 -35.86 8.15
N GLU A 502 3.66 -36.32 9.20
CA GLU A 502 3.02 -36.53 10.50
C GLU A 502 2.53 -35.22 11.12
N ILE A 503 3.41 -34.23 11.21
CA ILE A 503 3.05 -32.91 11.79
C ILE A 503 2.08 -32.16 10.88
N TYR A 504 2.20 -32.30 9.55
CA TYR A 504 1.21 -31.77 8.63
C TYR A 504 -0.19 -32.41 8.83
N LEU A 505 -0.27 -33.72 9.03
CA LEU A 505 -1.54 -34.38 9.32
C LEU A 505 -2.13 -33.89 10.65
N LEU A 506 -1.31 -33.58 11.65
CA LEU A 506 -1.76 -33.00 12.90
C LEU A 506 -2.32 -31.56 12.66
N MET A 507 -1.70 -30.76 11.78
CA MET A 507 -2.25 -29.47 11.36
C MET A 507 -3.60 -29.64 10.63
N CYS A 508 -3.74 -30.65 9.77
CA CYS A 508 -5.02 -30.99 9.13
C CYS A 508 -6.09 -31.41 10.15
N GLN A 509 -5.71 -32.18 11.17
CA GLN A 509 -6.61 -32.56 12.25
C GLN A 509 -7.01 -31.36 13.10
N THR A 510 -6.08 -30.44 13.40
CA THR A 510 -6.37 -29.17 14.08
C THR A 510 -7.43 -28.40 13.31
N LYS A 511 -7.24 -28.17 12.01
CA LYS A 511 -8.25 -27.52 11.17
C LYS A 511 -9.60 -28.24 11.21
N LYS A 512 -9.59 -29.58 11.10
CA LYS A 512 -10.82 -30.39 11.08
C LYS A 512 -11.59 -30.33 12.40
N VAL A 513 -10.91 -30.28 13.53
CA VAL A 513 -11.56 -30.17 14.86
C VAL A 513 -12.15 -28.76 15.03
N TRP A 514 -11.43 -27.72 14.65
CA TRP A 514 -11.92 -26.35 14.78
C TRP A 514 -13.00 -25.99 13.75
N ASP A 515 -12.91 -26.57 12.56
CA ASP A 515 -13.77 -26.22 11.42
C ASP A 515 -14.10 -27.48 10.58
N LYS A 516 -15.01 -28.25 11.11
CA LYS A 516 -15.43 -29.55 10.54
C LYS A 516 -16.00 -29.40 9.12
N ASP A 517 -16.76 -28.34 8.91
CA ASP A 517 -17.47 -28.07 7.65
C ASP A 517 -16.65 -27.23 6.67
N ASN A 518 -15.40 -26.87 7.05
CA ASN A 518 -14.48 -26.08 6.25
C ASN A 518 -15.09 -24.73 5.78
N VAL A 519 -15.79 -24.05 6.71
CA VAL A 519 -16.47 -22.77 6.46
C VAL A 519 -15.59 -21.55 6.68
N PHE A 520 -14.36 -21.68 7.14
CA PHE A 520 -13.39 -20.62 7.35
C PHE A 520 -12.19 -20.75 6.42
N ASN A 521 -11.96 -19.74 5.62
CA ASN A 521 -10.80 -19.46 4.76
C ASN A 521 -10.10 -20.69 4.18
N SER A 522 -10.88 -21.54 3.51
CA SER A 522 -10.43 -22.82 2.93
C SER A 522 -9.24 -22.64 1.98
N GLY A 523 -8.35 -23.64 1.94
CA GLY A 523 -7.19 -23.68 1.04
C GLY A 523 -6.06 -22.74 1.48
N LYS A 524 -5.93 -22.45 2.77
CA LYS A 524 -4.80 -21.76 3.41
C LYS A 524 -4.23 -22.64 4.51
N ILE A 525 -2.92 -22.61 4.71
CA ILE A 525 -2.16 -23.44 5.66
C ILE A 525 -2.27 -24.94 5.36
N VAL A 526 -3.47 -25.49 5.34
CA VAL A 526 -3.72 -26.89 5.01
C VAL A 526 -4.55 -27.05 3.74
N ASN A 527 -4.34 -28.13 3.01
CA ASN A 527 -5.01 -28.42 1.74
C ASN A 527 -4.90 -27.26 0.73
N THR A 528 -3.75 -26.60 0.71
CA THR A 528 -3.48 -25.46 -0.14
C THR A 528 -3.32 -25.90 -1.60
N PRO A 529 -4.00 -25.26 -2.56
CA PRO A 529 -3.77 -25.50 -3.99
C PRO A 529 -2.33 -25.18 -4.38
N SER A 530 -1.91 -25.67 -5.56
CA SER A 530 -0.57 -25.38 -6.06
C SER A 530 -0.30 -23.86 -6.12
N MET A 531 0.90 -23.44 -5.70
CA MET A 531 1.24 -22.04 -5.56
C MET A 531 1.29 -21.27 -6.90
N ASN A 532 1.38 -21.96 -8.02
CA ASN A 532 1.36 -21.34 -9.35
C ASN A 532 -0.04 -21.35 -10.00
N GLU A 533 -1.09 -21.68 -9.23
CA GLU A 533 -2.49 -21.57 -9.67
C GLU A 533 -3.10 -20.26 -9.23
N SER A 534 -4.06 -19.76 -10.00
CA SER A 534 -4.80 -18.53 -9.74
C SER A 534 -3.90 -17.29 -9.63
N LEU A 535 -2.79 -17.26 -10.34
CA LEU A 535 -1.96 -16.07 -10.43
C LEU A 535 -2.69 -14.95 -11.18
N ARG A 536 -2.36 -13.70 -10.84
CA ARG A 536 -3.10 -12.49 -11.23
C ARG A 536 -3.25 -12.32 -12.74
N TYR A 537 -2.31 -12.86 -13.53
CA TYR A 537 -2.28 -12.69 -14.98
C TYR A 537 -2.56 -13.98 -15.76
N GLN A 538 -2.89 -15.07 -15.07
CA GLN A 538 -3.27 -16.32 -15.77
C GLN A 538 -4.54 -16.12 -16.61
N GLY A 539 -4.48 -16.50 -17.88
CA GLY A 539 -5.57 -16.32 -18.83
C GLY A 539 -5.80 -14.86 -19.27
N ALA A 540 -4.86 -13.95 -18.96
CA ALA A 540 -4.93 -12.58 -19.43
C ALA A 540 -4.71 -12.50 -20.94
N ASN A 541 -5.63 -11.79 -21.62
CA ASN A 541 -5.53 -11.46 -23.04
C ASN A 541 -5.61 -9.95 -23.19
N ALA A 542 -4.44 -9.28 -23.18
CA ALA A 542 -4.40 -7.82 -23.26
C ALA A 542 -4.49 -7.35 -24.72
N PRO A 543 -5.60 -6.66 -25.12
CA PRO A 543 -5.69 -6.08 -26.43
C PRO A 543 -4.70 -4.94 -26.60
N GLU A 544 -4.21 -4.74 -27.83
CA GLU A 544 -3.44 -3.56 -28.17
C GLU A 544 -4.38 -2.36 -28.27
N ILE A 545 -4.23 -1.38 -27.36
CA ILE A 545 -5.10 -0.20 -27.29
C ILE A 545 -4.29 1.02 -27.71
N LYS A 546 -4.81 1.78 -28.66
CA LYS A 546 -4.26 3.06 -29.05
C LYS A 546 -4.50 4.09 -27.96
N THR A 547 -3.46 4.63 -27.37
CA THR A 547 -3.55 5.62 -26.30
C THR A 547 -3.36 7.05 -26.80
N TYR A 548 -3.91 8.02 -26.05
CA TYR A 548 -3.77 9.45 -26.33
C TYR A 548 -2.58 10.06 -25.59
N TYR A 549 -2.29 9.56 -24.36
CA TYR A 549 -1.03 9.85 -23.69
C TYR A 549 0.05 8.87 -24.15
N SER A 550 1.30 9.30 -24.10
CA SER A 550 2.43 8.40 -24.13
C SER A 550 2.56 7.68 -22.79
N PHE A 551 2.69 6.35 -22.84
CA PHE A 551 2.98 5.49 -21.71
C PHE A 551 4.34 4.82 -21.87
N GLU A 552 5.27 5.41 -22.60
CA GLU A 552 6.61 4.84 -22.87
C GLU A 552 7.43 4.65 -21.60
N LYS A 553 7.34 5.62 -20.66
CA LYS A 553 8.02 5.53 -19.37
C LYS A 553 7.56 4.34 -18.52
N GLU A 554 6.31 3.92 -18.70
CA GLU A 554 5.70 2.76 -18.06
C GLU A 554 5.86 1.47 -18.87
N LYS A 555 6.26 1.57 -20.14
CA LYS A 555 6.25 0.49 -21.16
C LYS A 555 4.83 0.00 -21.48
N GLY A 556 3.88 0.93 -21.56
CA GLY A 556 2.50 0.69 -21.96
C GLY A 556 1.46 1.03 -20.90
N LEU A 557 0.22 1.21 -21.34
CA LEU A 557 -0.94 1.57 -20.51
C LEU A 557 -1.22 0.51 -19.43
N GLN A 558 -1.18 -0.77 -19.79
CA GLN A 558 -1.40 -1.85 -18.85
C GLN A 558 -0.34 -1.84 -17.75
N CYS A 559 0.94 -1.67 -18.11
CA CYS A 559 2.02 -1.57 -17.13
C CYS A 559 1.86 -0.35 -16.21
N ALA A 560 1.27 0.76 -16.69
CA ALA A 560 0.95 1.91 -15.85
C ALA A 560 -0.08 1.58 -14.77
N ALA A 561 -1.13 0.83 -15.08
CA ALA A 561 -2.10 0.35 -14.10
C ALA A 561 -1.50 -0.73 -13.17
N GLU A 562 -0.65 -1.60 -13.69
CA GLU A 562 0.03 -2.67 -12.96
C GLU A 562 1.16 -2.18 -12.02
N ARG A 563 1.53 -0.89 -12.06
CA ARG A 563 2.38 -0.30 -11.02
C ARG A 563 1.78 -0.42 -9.64
N CYS A 564 0.44 -0.52 -9.53
CA CYS A 564 -0.20 -0.75 -8.25
C CYS A 564 0.11 -2.16 -7.73
N ASN A 565 0.97 -2.24 -6.71
CA ASN A 565 1.35 -3.48 -6.04
C ASN A 565 0.32 -3.96 -4.99
N GLY A 566 -0.78 -3.24 -4.78
CA GLY A 566 -1.80 -3.60 -3.79
C GLY A 566 -1.47 -3.23 -2.34
N ALA A 567 -0.30 -2.67 -2.03
CA ALA A 567 0.15 -2.35 -0.67
C ALA A 567 -0.75 -1.38 0.12
N ALA A 568 -1.76 -0.79 -0.54
CA ALA A 568 -2.83 0.00 0.06
C ALA A 568 -2.39 1.28 0.80
N ASP A 569 -1.24 1.87 0.47
CA ASP A 569 -0.81 3.14 1.07
C ASP A 569 -1.82 4.29 0.86
N CYS A 570 -2.73 4.10 -0.08
CA CYS A 570 -3.86 4.99 -0.35
C CYS A 570 -5.06 4.84 0.61
N ARG A 571 -4.99 3.94 1.60
CA ARG A 571 -6.05 3.72 2.62
C ARG A 571 -5.77 4.41 3.95
N LYS A 572 -4.95 5.44 3.97
CA LYS A 572 -4.72 6.26 5.17
C LYS A 572 -5.97 7.03 5.53
N SER A 573 -6.36 6.96 6.81
CA SER A 573 -7.49 7.73 7.34
C SER A 573 -7.14 9.22 7.50
N GLN A 574 -8.13 10.02 7.89
CA GLN A 574 -7.92 11.46 8.17
C GLN A 574 -6.93 11.69 9.31
N THR A 575 -6.93 10.83 10.33
CA THR A 575 -6.12 10.97 11.55
C THR A 575 -4.63 10.70 11.31
N ILE A 576 -4.29 9.95 10.26
CA ILE A 576 -2.90 9.56 9.95
C ILE A 576 -2.17 10.62 9.11
N GLY A 577 -2.89 11.59 8.56
CA GLY A 577 -2.28 12.65 7.76
C GLY A 577 -2.02 12.24 6.30
N GLY A 578 -1.13 13.01 5.61
CA GLY A 578 -0.93 12.89 4.16
C GLY A 578 -2.11 13.42 3.35
N LEU A 579 -1.95 13.54 2.03
CA LEU A 579 -2.97 14.05 1.12
C LEU A 579 -3.71 12.94 0.34
N MET A 580 -3.13 11.78 0.18
CA MET A 580 -3.67 10.64 -0.56
C MET A 580 -4.65 9.84 0.30
N CYS A 581 -5.79 9.50 -0.10
CA CYS A 581 -6.67 9.98 -1.17
C CYS A 581 -7.85 10.71 -0.53
N PRO A 582 -8.22 11.93 -0.94
CA PRO A 582 -9.30 12.68 -0.28
C PRO A 582 -10.63 11.94 -0.29
N THR A 583 -10.97 11.27 -1.38
CA THR A 583 -12.23 10.53 -1.50
C THR A 583 -12.29 9.35 -0.55
N PHE A 584 -11.22 8.55 -0.44
CA PHE A 584 -11.17 7.48 0.54
C PHE A 584 -11.26 8.01 1.99
N LYS A 585 -10.57 9.10 2.30
CA LYS A 585 -10.63 9.73 3.63
C LYS A 585 -12.04 10.17 4.01
N ALA A 586 -12.83 10.58 3.01
CA ALA A 586 -14.21 11.00 3.24
C ALA A 586 -15.20 9.83 3.35
N THR A 587 -14.99 8.75 2.59
CA THR A 587 -15.98 7.65 2.46
C THR A 587 -15.62 6.38 3.23
N GLY A 588 -14.33 6.13 3.47
CA GLY A 588 -13.83 4.85 3.97
C GLY A 588 -14.05 3.67 3.02
N SER A 589 -14.52 3.92 1.80
CA SER A 589 -14.85 2.89 0.81
C SER A 589 -13.63 2.46 0.02
N GLU A 590 -13.42 1.15 -0.12
CA GLU A 590 -12.36 0.59 -0.96
C GLU A 590 -12.45 1.10 -2.41
N LEU A 591 -13.66 1.23 -2.96
CA LEU A 591 -13.92 1.73 -4.32
C LEU A 591 -13.29 3.11 -4.56
N ASP A 592 -13.19 3.93 -3.55
CA ASP A 592 -12.67 5.29 -3.64
C ASP A 592 -11.14 5.37 -3.52
N THR A 593 -10.45 4.23 -3.43
CA THR A 593 -8.99 4.19 -3.36
C THR A 593 -8.34 4.24 -4.75
N PRO A 594 -7.14 4.82 -4.90
CA PRO A 594 -6.30 4.62 -6.08
C PRO A 594 -6.03 3.15 -6.41
N ARG A 595 -5.89 2.29 -5.38
CA ARG A 595 -5.73 0.84 -5.55
C ARG A 595 -6.91 0.23 -6.31
N ALA A 596 -8.13 0.53 -5.90
CA ALA A 596 -9.35 0.06 -6.56
C ALA A 596 -9.40 0.49 -8.02
N ARG A 597 -9.15 1.77 -8.27
CA ARG A 597 -9.18 2.35 -9.62
C ARG A 597 -8.15 1.72 -10.56
N ALA A 598 -6.92 1.52 -10.08
CA ALA A 598 -5.89 0.82 -10.85
C ALA A 598 -6.26 -0.65 -11.10
N ASN A 599 -6.82 -1.34 -10.09
CA ASN A 599 -7.24 -2.73 -10.21
C ASN A 599 -8.36 -2.93 -11.24
N ILE A 600 -9.37 -2.05 -11.29
CA ILE A 600 -10.44 -2.12 -12.28
C ILE A 600 -9.88 -1.93 -13.70
N ILE A 601 -9.04 -0.91 -13.90
CA ILE A 601 -8.42 -0.67 -15.21
C ILE A 601 -7.61 -1.90 -15.64
N ARG A 602 -6.76 -2.44 -14.75
CA ARG A 602 -5.99 -3.64 -15.02
C ARG A 602 -6.87 -4.84 -15.35
N GLU A 603 -7.92 -5.07 -14.58
CA GLU A 603 -8.84 -6.19 -14.77
C GLU A 603 -9.52 -6.11 -16.14
N MET A 604 -10.00 -4.94 -16.52
CA MET A 604 -10.64 -4.74 -17.80
C MET A 604 -9.67 -4.89 -18.97
N LEU A 605 -8.47 -4.35 -18.85
CA LEU A 605 -7.40 -4.53 -19.85
C LEU A 605 -6.96 -5.98 -20.00
N SER A 606 -7.00 -6.77 -18.92
CA SER A 606 -6.51 -8.16 -18.93
C SER A 606 -7.57 -9.19 -19.36
N PHE A 607 -8.86 -8.96 -19.03
CA PHE A 607 -9.87 -10.02 -19.08
C PHE A 607 -11.16 -9.61 -19.80
N SER A 608 -11.29 -8.36 -20.27
CA SER A 608 -12.46 -7.97 -21.07
C SER A 608 -12.36 -8.52 -22.50
N CYS A 609 -13.52 -8.90 -23.05
CA CYS A 609 -13.65 -9.26 -24.46
C CYS A 609 -14.12 -8.08 -25.34
N ALA A 610 -14.22 -6.86 -24.75
CA ALA A 610 -14.59 -5.67 -25.52
C ALA A 610 -13.40 -5.20 -26.38
N ASP A 611 -13.70 -4.68 -27.56
CA ASP A 611 -12.68 -4.12 -28.45
C ASP A 611 -11.92 -2.94 -27.79
N ASP A 612 -12.65 -2.14 -27.02
CA ASP A 612 -12.09 -1.08 -26.20
C ASP A 612 -12.59 -1.20 -24.74
N PRO A 613 -11.87 -1.95 -23.89
CA PRO A 613 -12.23 -2.15 -22.50
C PRO A 613 -12.31 -0.87 -21.67
N LEU A 614 -11.58 0.18 -22.04
CA LEU A 614 -11.58 1.47 -21.31
C LEU A 614 -12.87 2.25 -21.51
N SER A 615 -13.57 2.03 -22.60
CA SER A 615 -14.83 2.69 -22.91
C SER A 615 -16.03 2.18 -22.09
N GLU A 616 -15.86 1.07 -21.35
CA GLU A 616 -16.94 0.42 -20.60
C GLU A 616 -17.37 1.25 -19.38
N ASN A 617 -18.70 1.28 -19.14
CA ASN A 617 -19.29 2.04 -18.02
C ASN A 617 -18.73 1.65 -16.65
N ILE A 618 -18.39 0.38 -16.43
CA ILE A 618 -17.84 -0.10 -15.17
C ILE A 618 -16.53 0.60 -14.81
N VAL A 619 -15.67 0.86 -15.81
CA VAL A 619 -14.38 1.56 -15.61
C VAL A 619 -14.62 3.04 -15.30
N LYS A 620 -15.50 3.69 -16.08
CA LYS A 620 -15.85 5.09 -15.85
C LYS A 620 -16.44 5.29 -14.45
N ASN A 621 -17.40 4.45 -14.04
CA ASN A 621 -18.08 4.56 -12.74
C ASN A 621 -17.10 4.39 -11.58
N ALA A 622 -16.11 3.49 -11.68
CA ALA A 622 -15.05 3.34 -10.68
C ALA A 622 -14.17 4.59 -10.51
N LEU A 623 -14.10 5.43 -11.54
CA LEU A 623 -13.29 6.64 -11.55
C LEU A 623 -14.07 7.93 -11.24
N ASP A 624 -15.40 7.89 -11.17
CA ASP A 624 -16.23 9.09 -11.06
C ASP A 624 -15.91 9.95 -9.82
N ASN A 625 -15.72 9.33 -8.66
CA ASN A 625 -15.39 10.04 -7.42
C ASN A 625 -13.94 10.54 -7.34
N CYS A 626 -13.09 10.25 -8.33
CA CYS A 626 -11.72 10.73 -8.31
C CYS A 626 -11.66 12.24 -8.61
N LEU A 627 -11.09 13.01 -7.67
CA LEU A 627 -10.96 14.48 -7.79
C LEU A 627 -9.81 14.93 -8.70
N MET A 628 -9.02 13.99 -9.23
CA MET A 628 -7.84 14.30 -10.05
C MET A 628 -6.81 15.26 -9.37
N CYS A 629 -6.68 15.14 -8.05
CA CYS A 629 -5.82 15.98 -7.21
C CYS A 629 -4.32 15.63 -7.29
N LYS A 630 -3.93 14.54 -7.98
CA LYS A 630 -2.55 14.05 -8.13
C LYS A 630 -1.82 13.61 -6.86
N ALA A 631 -2.46 13.65 -5.70
CA ALA A 631 -1.83 13.20 -4.46
C ALA A 631 -1.32 11.75 -4.54
N CYS A 632 -2.04 10.87 -5.27
CA CYS A 632 -1.59 9.50 -5.51
C CYS A 632 -0.26 9.43 -6.30
N LYS A 633 -0.06 10.24 -7.34
CA LYS A 633 1.19 10.28 -8.09
C LYS A 633 2.39 10.66 -7.20
N ARG A 634 2.18 11.60 -6.26
CA ARG A 634 3.25 12.11 -5.39
C ARG A 634 3.53 11.20 -4.19
N GLU A 635 2.48 10.73 -3.51
CA GLU A 635 2.62 10.00 -2.24
C GLU A 635 2.67 8.47 -2.40
N CYS A 636 2.23 7.92 -3.55
CA CYS A 636 2.29 6.49 -3.77
C CYS A 636 3.74 6.02 -3.97
N PRO A 637 4.24 5.09 -3.14
CA PRO A 637 5.60 4.56 -3.29
C PRO A 637 5.84 3.94 -4.68
N SER A 638 4.80 3.33 -5.27
CA SER A 638 4.83 2.74 -6.62
C SER A 638 4.54 3.76 -7.74
N ASN A 639 4.38 5.04 -7.41
CA ASN A 639 4.20 6.14 -8.36
C ASN A 639 3.05 5.95 -9.37
N VAL A 640 1.89 5.48 -8.86
CA VAL A 640 0.68 5.24 -9.68
C VAL A 640 -0.02 6.57 -9.98
N ASP A 641 -0.13 6.94 -11.27
CA ASP A 641 -0.83 8.16 -11.70
C ASP A 641 -2.28 7.84 -12.14
N ILE A 642 -3.19 7.85 -11.16
CA ILE A 642 -4.62 7.65 -11.45
C ILE A 642 -5.20 8.80 -12.29
N THR A 643 -4.61 9.99 -12.24
CA THR A 643 -5.14 11.13 -13.00
C THR A 643 -4.90 10.99 -14.50
N LYS A 644 -3.71 10.52 -14.88
CA LYS A 644 -3.37 10.17 -16.27
C LYS A 644 -4.29 9.04 -16.77
N LEU A 645 -4.42 7.98 -15.99
CA LEU A 645 -5.28 6.84 -16.32
C LEU A 645 -6.76 7.26 -16.42
N LYS A 646 -7.27 8.10 -15.51
CA LYS A 646 -8.66 8.61 -15.57
C LYS A 646 -8.92 9.43 -16.83
N SER A 647 -8.01 10.33 -17.17
CA SER A 647 -8.16 11.17 -18.37
C SER A 647 -8.21 10.32 -19.63
N GLU A 648 -7.33 9.31 -19.72
CA GLU A 648 -7.30 8.34 -20.82
C GLU A 648 -8.64 7.59 -20.93
N VAL A 649 -9.11 6.98 -19.84
CA VAL A 649 -10.40 6.27 -19.77
C VAL A 649 -11.56 7.16 -20.20
N LEU A 650 -11.62 8.40 -19.72
CA LEU A 650 -12.71 9.31 -20.08
C LEU A 650 -12.70 9.63 -21.57
N GLN A 651 -11.52 9.84 -22.20
CA GLN A 651 -11.46 10.08 -23.64
C GLN A 651 -11.96 8.88 -24.44
N HIS A 652 -11.55 7.65 -24.09
CA HIS A 652 -12.06 6.41 -24.72
C HIS A 652 -13.56 6.28 -24.54
N HIS A 653 -14.07 6.55 -23.36
CA HIS A 653 -15.50 6.53 -23.09
C HIS A 653 -16.25 7.56 -23.97
N TYR A 654 -15.74 8.77 -24.12
CA TYR A 654 -16.36 9.80 -24.95
C TYR A 654 -16.25 9.50 -26.46
N ASP A 655 -15.22 8.84 -26.90
CA ASP A 655 -15.08 8.42 -28.30
C ASP A 655 -16.19 7.42 -28.70
N LYS A 656 -16.61 6.58 -27.77
CA LYS A 656 -17.69 5.59 -27.97
C LYS A 656 -19.09 6.20 -27.74
N HIS A 657 -19.24 7.00 -26.69
CA HIS A 657 -20.56 7.46 -26.20
C HIS A 657 -20.86 8.95 -26.48
N GLY A 658 -19.89 9.70 -27.00
CA GLY A 658 -19.98 11.15 -27.17
C GLY A 658 -19.68 11.95 -25.90
N TYR A 659 -19.43 13.24 -26.07
CA TYR A 659 -19.17 14.15 -24.96
C TYR A 659 -20.46 14.58 -24.27
N PRO A 660 -20.57 14.48 -22.93
CA PRO A 660 -21.67 15.08 -22.19
C PRO A 660 -21.72 16.61 -22.41
N LEU A 661 -22.93 17.16 -22.48
CA LEU A 661 -23.11 18.60 -22.68
C LEU A 661 -22.40 19.44 -21.59
N SER A 662 -22.46 18.97 -20.34
CA SER A 662 -21.75 19.59 -19.21
C SER A 662 -20.24 19.70 -19.44
N VAL A 663 -19.63 18.65 -20.00
CA VAL A 663 -18.18 18.61 -20.30
C VAL A 663 -17.86 19.63 -21.41
N LEU A 664 -18.66 19.69 -22.45
CA LEU A 664 -18.48 20.66 -23.55
C LEU A 664 -18.62 22.11 -23.04
N MET A 665 -19.64 22.40 -22.23
CA MET A 665 -19.88 23.72 -21.66
C MET A 665 -18.75 24.16 -20.73
N ILE A 666 -18.28 23.30 -19.82
CA ILE A 666 -17.16 23.59 -18.93
C ILE A 666 -15.90 23.90 -19.74
N ASN A 667 -15.58 23.09 -20.74
CA ASN A 667 -14.40 23.32 -21.57
C ASN A 667 -14.52 24.54 -22.48
N SER A 668 -15.71 25.08 -22.69
CA SER A 668 -15.95 26.29 -23.45
C SER A 668 -16.06 27.54 -22.56
N LEU A 669 -15.97 27.37 -21.23
CA LEU A 669 -16.11 28.45 -20.25
C LEU A 669 -15.13 29.64 -20.51
N PRO A 670 -13.82 29.43 -20.81
CA PRO A 670 -12.92 30.57 -21.12
C PRO A 670 -13.42 31.42 -22.29
N LYS A 671 -13.95 30.78 -23.34
CA LYS A 671 -14.51 31.49 -24.49
C LYS A 671 -15.79 32.28 -24.13
N PHE A 672 -16.66 31.65 -23.31
CA PHE A 672 -17.85 32.35 -22.82
C PHE A 672 -17.50 33.53 -21.92
N GLN A 673 -16.47 33.39 -21.09
CA GLN A 673 -15.97 34.47 -20.25
C GLN A 673 -15.29 35.57 -21.08
N GLN A 674 -14.58 35.21 -22.13
CA GLN A 674 -14.01 36.19 -23.07
C GLN A 674 -15.09 37.06 -23.76
N VAL A 675 -16.16 36.42 -24.27
CA VAL A 675 -17.31 37.13 -24.83
C VAL A 675 -18.03 37.92 -23.74
N GLY A 676 -18.25 37.32 -22.56
CA GLY A 676 -18.88 37.99 -21.42
C GLY A 676 -18.10 39.20 -20.91
N SER A 677 -16.78 39.20 -21.08
CA SER A 677 -15.91 40.34 -20.67
C SER A 677 -16.14 41.58 -21.47
N MET A 678 -16.81 41.51 -22.64
CA MET A 678 -17.25 42.68 -23.41
C MET A 678 -18.44 43.39 -22.73
N PHE A 679 -19.27 42.62 -22.00
CA PHE A 679 -20.46 43.12 -21.28
C PHE A 679 -20.50 42.55 -19.85
N PRO A 680 -19.56 42.90 -18.96
CA PRO A 680 -19.38 42.22 -17.66
C PRO A 680 -20.59 42.32 -16.74
N SER A 681 -21.29 43.45 -16.74
CA SER A 681 -22.49 43.67 -15.92
C SER A 681 -23.62 42.71 -16.32
N ILE A 682 -23.81 42.45 -17.61
CA ILE A 682 -24.82 41.56 -18.15
C ILE A 682 -24.46 40.12 -17.79
N TYR A 683 -23.20 39.70 -18.02
CA TYR A 683 -22.73 38.36 -17.65
C TYR A 683 -22.90 38.13 -16.16
N ASN A 684 -22.41 39.05 -15.32
CA ASN A 684 -22.48 38.91 -13.87
C ASN A 684 -23.92 38.91 -13.35
N TRP A 685 -24.81 39.67 -13.93
CA TRP A 685 -26.24 39.60 -13.63
C TRP A 685 -26.81 38.21 -13.99
N PHE A 686 -26.53 37.71 -15.19
CA PHE A 686 -27.04 36.43 -15.69
C PHE A 686 -26.61 35.25 -14.81
N VAL A 687 -25.35 35.23 -14.40
CA VAL A 687 -24.81 34.14 -13.53
C VAL A 687 -25.21 34.27 -12.08
N SER A 688 -25.63 35.46 -11.64
CA SER A 688 -26.05 35.74 -10.24
C SER A 688 -27.57 35.72 -10.04
N ASN A 689 -28.35 35.91 -11.08
CA ASN A 689 -29.80 35.85 -10.98
C ASN A 689 -30.28 34.43 -10.67
N ALA A 690 -31.19 34.27 -9.71
CA ALA A 690 -31.62 32.96 -9.20
C ALA A 690 -32.19 32.02 -10.30
N LEU A 691 -33.00 32.58 -11.23
CA LEU A 691 -33.63 31.80 -12.30
C LEU A 691 -32.64 31.36 -13.36
N THR A 692 -31.91 32.33 -13.94
CA THR A 692 -30.96 32.06 -15.02
C THR A 692 -29.76 31.23 -14.56
N SER A 693 -29.27 31.52 -13.35
CA SER A 693 -28.19 30.75 -12.72
C SER A 693 -28.61 29.30 -12.44
N SER A 694 -29.84 29.07 -11.93
CA SER A 694 -30.34 27.70 -11.68
C SER A 694 -30.49 26.89 -12.97
N ALA A 695 -31.01 27.51 -14.02
CA ALA A 695 -31.14 26.86 -15.33
C ALA A 695 -29.74 26.50 -15.90
N LEU A 696 -28.78 27.45 -15.82
CA LEU A 696 -27.41 27.23 -16.28
C LEU A 696 -26.68 26.16 -15.48
N LYS A 697 -26.84 26.15 -14.15
CA LYS A 697 -26.28 25.10 -13.26
C LYS A 697 -26.84 23.71 -13.62
N ALA A 698 -28.15 23.60 -13.81
CA ALA A 698 -28.78 22.33 -14.21
C ALA A 698 -28.22 21.84 -15.55
N LEU A 699 -28.05 22.74 -16.53
CA LEU A 699 -27.50 22.41 -17.84
C LEU A 699 -26.03 21.99 -17.77
N MET A 700 -25.24 22.64 -16.90
CA MET A 700 -23.81 22.34 -16.69
C MET A 700 -23.57 21.15 -15.74
N GLY A 701 -24.60 20.62 -15.09
CA GLY A 701 -24.46 19.61 -14.07
C GLY A 701 -23.81 20.10 -12.78
N PHE A 702 -23.98 21.39 -12.46
CA PHE A 702 -23.46 21.99 -11.23
C PHE A 702 -24.47 21.83 -10.09
N ALA A 703 -23.94 21.63 -8.88
CA ALA A 703 -24.78 21.58 -7.70
C ALA A 703 -25.54 22.93 -7.53
N PRO A 704 -26.83 22.91 -7.17
CA PRO A 704 -27.62 24.13 -7.01
C PRO A 704 -27.04 25.13 -6.01
N GLN A 705 -26.34 24.63 -5.00
CA GLN A 705 -25.73 25.44 -3.93
C GLN A 705 -24.45 26.16 -4.36
N ARG A 706 -23.83 25.77 -5.49
CA ARG A 706 -22.62 26.41 -5.98
C ARG A 706 -22.93 27.69 -6.75
N GLU A 707 -22.05 28.69 -6.60
CA GLU A 707 -22.11 29.88 -7.42
C GLU A 707 -21.31 29.70 -8.72
N ILE A 708 -21.80 30.28 -9.82
CA ILE A 708 -21.02 30.38 -11.06
C ILE A 708 -20.11 31.60 -10.92
N PRO A 709 -18.80 31.47 -11.20
CA PRO A 709 -17.85 32.58 -11.02
C PRO A 709 -18.23 33.82 -11.83
N LYS A 710 -18.17 34.98 -11.16
CA LYS A 710 -18.27 36.31 -11.80
C LYS A 710 -16.99 36.63 -12.53
N ILE A 711 -17.08 37.52 -13.54
CA ILE A 711 -15.93 37.99 -14.24
C ILE A 711 -15.62 39.45 -13.87
N TYR A 712 -14.33 39.74 -13.82
CA TYR A 712 -13.77 41.05 -13.50
C TYR A 712 -12.81 41.47 -14.62
N PRO A 713 -13.28 42.14 -15.65
CA PRO A 713 -12.46 42.47 -16.82
C PRO A 713 -11.24 43.33 -16.45
N CYS A 714 -10.13 43.01 -17.10
CA CYS A 714 -8.88 43.72 -16.94
C CYS A 714 -8.20 43.88 -18.29
N ASN A 715 -7.73 45.09 -18.56
CA ASN A 715 -6.84 45.31 -19.67
C ASN A 715 -5.40 45.01 -19.27
N PHE A 716 -5.01 43.73 -19.46
CA PHE A 716 -3.67 43.27 -19.10
C PHE A 716 -2.59 43.92 -19.95
N SER A 717 -2.80 44.20 -21.24
CA SER A 717 -1.83 44.93 -22.07
C SER A 717 -1.40 46.24 -21.42
N LYS A 718 -2.39 47.06 -20.97
CA LYS A 718 -2.12 48.27 -20.22
C LYS A 718 -1.36 48.06 -18.92
N GLN A 719 -1.61 46.94 -18.21
CA GLN A 719 -0.88 46.63 -16.97
C GLN A 719 0.59 46.27 -17.26
N PHE A 720 0.84 45.49 -18.32
CA PHE A 720 2.21 45.18 -18.76
C PHE A 720 2.96 46.42 -19.29
N ASP A 721 2.27 47.28 -20.05
CA ASP A 721 2.86 48.52 -20.55
C ASP A 721 3.25 49.50 -19.43
N GLN A 722 2.51 49.48 -18.32
CA GLN A 722 2.76 50.28 -17.12
C GLN A 722 3.80 49.68 -16.19
N ALA A 723 4.16 48.42 -16.38
CA ALA A 723 5.18 47.77 -15.61
C ALA A 723 6.55 48.40 -15.88
N THR A 724 7.34 48.60 -14.84
CA THR A 724 8.66 49.28 -14.96
C THR A 724 9.54 48.49 -15.91
N LYS A 725 10.13 49.14 -16.90
CA LYS A 725 11.16 48.53 -17.75
C LYS A 725 12.46 48.46 -16.95
N ALA A 726 12.71 47.32 -16.38
CA ALA A 726 13.89 47.06 -15.57
C ALA A 726 15.09 46.64 -16.44
N ASN A 727 16.27 46.98 -16.00
CA ASN A 727 17.51 46.63 -16.67
C ASN A 727 17.88 45.18 -16.50
N GLY A 728 17.56 44.34 -17.47
CA GLY A 728 18.33 43.15 -17.74
C GLY A 728 17.75 41.79 -17.52
N ARG A 729 16.67 41.57 -16.71
CA ARG A 729 16.07 40.26 -16.51
C ARG A 729 14.63 40.21 -16.98
N THR A 730 14.35 39.44 -18.03
CA THR A 730 13.00 39.29 -18.56
C THR A 730 12.36 38.02 -18.02
N ILE A 731 11.11 38.10 -17.61
CA ILE A 731 10.27 36.93 -17.31
C ILE A 731 9.02 36.93 -18.16
N TYR A 732 8.54 35.77 -18.56
CA TYR A 732 7.23 35.60 -19.17
C TYR A 732 6.22 35.19 -18.11
N LEU A 733 5.22 36.05 -17.84
CA LEU A 733 4.16 35.73 -16.88
C LEU A 733 2.97 35.10 -17.62
N PHE A 734 2.61 33.90 -17.24
CA PHE A 734 1.44 33.20 -17.75
C PHE A 734 0.19 33.64 -16.99
N ILE A 735 -0.71 34.35 -17.69
CA ILE A 735 -2.04 34.68 -17.19
C ILE A 735 -3.00 33.61 -17.68
N ASP A 736 -3.25 32.63 -16.79
CA ASP A 736 -4.06 31.45 -17.07
C ASP A 736 -5.55 31.76 -17.25
N GLU A 737 -6.30 30.75 -17.67
CA GLU A 737 -7.74 30.83 -17.96
C GLU A 737 -8.62 31.25 -16.77
N PHE A 738 -8.15 31.09 -15.50
CA PHE A 738 -8.85 31.53 -14.29
C PHE A 738 -8.46 32.96 -13.92
N SER A 739 -7.17 33.25 -13.88
CA SER A 739 -6.63 34.54 -13.51
C SER A 739 -6.96 35.63 -14.52
N ARG A 740 -7.27 35.27 -15.80
CA ARG A 740 -7.60 36.19 -16.86
C ARG A 740 -8.95 36.90 -16.67
N PHE A 741 -9.94 36.22 -16.13
CA PHE A 741 -11.31 36.71 -16.04
C PHE A 741 -11.89 36.72 -14.62
N GLN A 742 -11.47 35.80 -13.76
CA GLN A 742 -12.02 35.64 -12.41
C GLN A 742 -11.12 36.31 -11.36
N ASP A 743 -9.87 35.88 -11.26
CA ASP A 743 -8.92 36.30 -10.23
C ASP A 743 -7.97 37.40 -10.75
N THR A 744 -8.50 38.33 -11.50
CA THR A 744 -7.71 39.41 -12.17
C THR A 744 -6.88 40.27 -11.22
N SER A 745 -7.32 40.42 -9.97
CA SER A 745 -6.58 41.11 -8.91
C SER A 745 -5.26 40.45 -8.57
N ILE A 746 -5.22 39.13 -8.55
CA ILE A 746 -4.01 38.32 -8.28
C ILE A 746 -3.00 38.54 -9.39
N ALA A 747 -3.45 38.39 -10.64
CA ALA A 747 -2.59 38.63 -11.81
C ALA A 747 -2.02 40.09 -11.86
N LYS A 748 -2.85 41.10 -11.56
CA LYS A 748 -2.37 42.49 -11.45
C LYS A 748 -1.31 42.65 -10.36
N THR A 749 -1.52 42.00 -9.21
CA THR A 749 -0.57 42.09 -8.09
C THR A 749 0.74 41.39 -8.44
N ALA A 750 0.70 40.26 -9.13
CA ALA A 750 1.89 39.54 -9.59
C ALA A 750 2.71 40.41 -10.58
N ILE A 751 2.07 41.07 -11.55
CA ILE A 751 2.75 41.99 -12.49
C ILE A 751 3.47 43.11 -11.71
N LYS A 752 2.77 43.77 -10.77
CA LYS A 752 3.33 44.82 -9.94
C LYS A 752 4.50 44.35 -9.08
N LEU A 753 4.38 43.18 -8.46
CA LEU A 753 5.41 42.64 -7.59
C LEU A 753 6.67 42.30 -8.37
N PHE A 754 6.57 41.59 -9.49
CA PHE A 754 7.75 41.30 -10.32
C PHE A 754 8.41 42.55 -10.89
N SER A 755 7.61 43.52 -11.30
CA SER A 755 8.14 44.84 -11.73
C SER A 755 8.87 45.52 -10.57
N ALA A 756 8.33 45.55 -9.36
CA ALA A 756 8.99 46.14 -8.18
C ALA A 756 10.26 45.39 -7.77
N LEU A 757 10.35 44.10 -8.05
CA LEU A 757 11.57 43.27 -7.85
C LEU A 757 12.59 43.49 -8.98
N GLY A 758 12.34 44.36 -9.94
CA GLY A 758 13.29 44.72 -10.99
C GLY A 758 13.25 43.85 -12.25
N PHE A 759 12.20 43.02 -12.43
CA PHE A 759 12.04 42.24 -13.66
C PHE A 759 11.31 42.98 -14.76
N GLU A 760 11.73 42.77 -16.01
CA GLU A 760 10.92 43.10 -17.19
C GLU A 760 9.86 42.02 -17.34
N VAL A 761 8.58 42.36 -17.10
CA VAL A 761 7.48 41.38 -17.09
C VAL A 761 6.78 41.42 -18.45
N LYS A 762 6.88 40.30 -19.20
CA LYS A 762 6.20 40.12 -20.48
C LYS A 762 5.04 39.16 -20.34
N GLN A 763 3.94 39.40 -21.03
CA GLN A 763 2.86 38.42 -21.06
C GLN A 763 3.25 37.22 -21.93
N ALA A 764 3.09 36.02 -21.41
CA ALA A 764 3.21 34.83 -22.23
C ALA A 764 2.09 34.81 -23.30
N PRO A 765 2.41 34.61 -24.60
CA PRO A 765 1.45 34.70 -25.70
C PRO A 765 0.59 33.44 -25.86
N ILE A 766 0.14 32.87 -24.75
CA ILE A 766 -0.74 31.72 -24.65
C ILE A 766 -1.92 32.04 -23.75
N GLU A 767 -3.05 31.40 -23.97
CA GLU A 767 -4.32 31.74 -23.30
C GLU A 767 -4.87 30.63 -22.41
N GLU A 768 -4.75 29.38 -22.84
CA GLU A 768 -5.26 28.20 -22.11
C GLU A 768 -4.12 27.20 -21.90
N SER A 769 -4.03 26.67 -20.69
CA SER A 769 -3.07 25.59 -20.35
C SER A 769 -3.53 24.21 -20.81
N GLY A 770 -4.81 24.05 -21.15
CA GLY A 770 -5.42 22.73 -21.39
C GLY A 770 -5.79 21.96 -20.11
N ARG A 771 -5.55 22.54 -18.92
CA ARG A 771 -5.86 21.90 -17.64
C ARG A 771 -7.32 21.49 -17.51
N MET A 772 -8.24 22.35 -17.95
CA MET A 772 -9.68 22.07 -17.95
C MET A 772 -10.02 20.84 -18.82
N ALA A 773 -9.39 20.77 -20.00
CA ALA A 773 -9.58 19.68 -20.93
C ALA A 773 -9.06 18.34 -20.33
N ILE A 774 -7.87 18.36 -19.72
CA ILE A 774 -7.31 17.20 -19.00
C ILE A 774 -8.26 16.74 -17.90
N SER A 775 -8.69 17.67 -17.04
CA SER A 775 -9.55 17.35 -15.87
C SER A 775 -10.91 16.78 -16.25
N LYS A 776 -11.40 17.08 -17.45
CA LYS A 776 -12.67 16.57 -17.97
C LYS A 776 -12.52 15.44 -18.99
N GLY A 777 -11.30 14.91 -19.19
CA GLY A 777 -11.04 13.77 -20.06
C GLY A 777 -11.10 14.12 -21.56
N MET A 778 -10.99 15.41 -21.94
CA MET A 778 -10.90 15.82 -23.35
C MET A 778 -9.44 15.82 -23.82
N VAL A 779 -8.80 14.67 -23.75
CA VAL A 779 -7.36 14.51 -23.97
C VAL A 779 -6.93 14.95 -25.38
N LYS A 780 -7.74 14.66 -26.38
CA LYS A 780 -7.50 15.14 -27.78
C LYS A 780 -7.42 16.66 -27.89
N ARG A 781 -8.26 17.38 -27.11
CA ARG A 781 -8.20 18.84 -27.04
C ARG A 781 -6.96 19.31 -26.29
N ALA A 782 -6.68 18.67 -25.15
CA ALA A 782 -5.51 18.98 -24.33
C ALA A 782 -4.21 18.82 -25.14
N LYS A 783 -4.10 17.73 -25.91
CA LYS A 783 -2.93 17.47 -26.77
C LYS A 783 -2.73 18.58 -27.81
N ARG A 784 -3.79 18.99 -28.52
CA ARG A 784 -3.70 20.10 -29.48
C ARG A 784 -3.29 21.43 -28.84
N LEU A 785 -3.78 21.69 -27.62
CA LEU A 785 -3.35 22.88 -26.87
C LEU A 785 -1.88 22.80 -26.45
N ALA A 786 -1.42 21.61 -26.02
CA ALA A 786 -0.03 21.37 -25.67
C ALA A 786 0.91 21.57 -26.88
N GLU A 787 0.57 20.99 -28.04
CA GLU A 787 1.31 21.16 -29.30
C GLU A 787 1.44 22.65 -29.69
N ARG A 788 0.33 23.38 -29.65
CA ARG A 788 0.32 24.81 -29.92
C ARG A 788 1.19 25.61 -28.95
N ASN A 789 0.99 25.36 -27.65
CA ASN A 789 1.67 26.13 -26.60
C ASN A 789 3.18 25.86 -26.59
N VAL A 790 3.60 24.60 -26.75
CA VAL A 790 5.02 24.24 -26.86
C VAL A 790 5.64 24.84 -28.11
N GLY A 791 4.93 24.81 -29.27
CA GLY A 791 5.39 25.46 -30.50
C GLY A 791 5.70 26.98 -30.34
N ILE A 792 4.89 27.68 -29.52
CA ILE A 792 5.10 29.11 -29.22
C ILE A 792 6.20 29.29 -28.17
N LEU A 793 6.15 28.55 -27.08
CA LEU A 793 6.97 28.77 -25.88
C LEU A 793 8.44 28.35 -26.06
N LYS A 794 8.72 27.28 -26.84
CA LYS A 794 10.08 26.79 -27.04
C LYS A 794 11.06 27.80 -27.60
N GLU A 795 10.56 28.80 -28.35
CA GLU A 795 11.36 29.88 -28.92
C GLU A 795 11.55 31.06 -27.97
N LEU A 796 10.71 31.17 -26.93
CA LEU A 796 10.67 32.32 -26.03
C LEU A 796 11.27 32.01 -24.65
N ILE A 797 11.16 30.78 -24.20
CA ILE A 797 11.47 30.39 -22.84
C ILE A 797 12.85 29.73 -22.76
N SER A 798 13.68 30.29 -21.90
CA SER A 798 15.03 29.83 -21.60
C SER A 798 15.36 30.07 -20.13
N GLU A 799 16.56 29.74 -19.70
CA GLU A 799 17.05 30.04 -18.35
C GLU A 799 17.05 31.55 -18.09
N GLN A 800 17.32 32.39 -19.13
CA GLN A 800 17.35 33.83 -19.04
C GLN A 800 15.96 34.48 -19.15
N THR A 801 15.01 33.76 -19.74
CA THR A 801 13.63 34.24 -19.98
C THR A 801 12.62 33.19 -19.52
N PRO A 802 12.56 32.84 -18.20
CA PRO A 802 11.70 31.78 -17.69
C PRO A 802 10.21 32.10 -17.80
N LEU A 803 9.40 31.05 -17.87
CA LEU A 803 7.95 31.14 -17.74
C LEU A 803 7.58 31.02 -16.26
N VAL A 804 6.85 31.99 -15.75
CA VAL A 804 6.33 31.98 -14.39
C VAL A 804 4.81 31.96 -14.42
N GLY A 805 4.20 31.06 -13.71
CA GLY A 805 2.75 30.96 -13.62
C GLY A 805 2.24 31.21 -12.21
N ILE A 806 1.01 31.69 -12.12
CA ILE A 806 0.37 32.08 -10.86
C ILE A 806 -0.45 30.89 -10.28
N GLU A 807 -1.25 30.24 -11.14
CA GLU A 807 -2.13 29.16 -10.74
C GLU A 807 -1.37 27.83 -10.87
N PRO A 808 -1.20 27.06 -9.74
CA PRO A 808 -0.33 25.88 -9.74
C PRO A 808 -0.77 24.78 -10.71
N SER A 809 -2.06 24.49 -10.82
CA SER A 809 -2.52 23.35 -11.62
C SER A 809 -2.35 23.59 -13.12
N THR A 810 -2.51 24.83 -13.57
CA THR A 810 -2.30 25.23 -14.98
C THR A 810 -0.82 25.27 -15.31
N THR A 811 0.00 25.86 -14.43
CA THR A 811 1.45 25.99 -14.62
C THR A 811 2.15 24.63 -14.59
N LEU A 812 1.81 23.78 -13.62
CA LEU A 812 2.42 22.47 -13.51
C LEU A 812 2.01 21.53 -14.66
N SER A 813 0.92 21.82 -15.39
CA SER A 813 0.55 21.04 -16.58
C SER A 813 1.64 21.06 -17.65
N PHE A 814 2.40 22.15 -17.78
CA PHE A 814 3.53 22.23 -18.71
C PHE A 814 4.67 21.27 -18.32
N ARG A 815 4.89 21.07 -17.02
CA ARG A 815 5.98 20.23 -16.49
C ARG A 815 5.61 18.76 -16.41
N ASP A 816 4.35 18.43 -16.17
CA ASP A 816 3.88 17.11 -15.81
C ASP A 816 3.09 16.40 -16.93
N GLU A 817 2.02 17.03 -17.45
CA GLU A 817 1.17 16.40 -18.45
C GLU A 817 1.67 16.60 -19.90
N TYR A 818 2.28 17.72 -20.21
CA TYR A 818 2.69 18.02 -21.58
C TYR A 818 3.72 17.01 -22.14
N PRO A 819 4.78 16.61 -21.39
CA PRO A 819 5.69 15.58 -21.87
C PRO A 819 4.96 14.27 -22.23
N ASP A 820 3.99 13.88 -21.40
CA ASP A 820 3.22 12.66 -21.61
C ASP A 820 2.17 12.78 -22.72
N LEU A 821 1.59 13.99 -22.93
CA LEU A 821 0.65 14.26 -24.03
C LEU A 821 1.35 14.24 -25.39
N LEU A 822 2.56 14.80 -25.46
CA LEU A 822 3.30 14.93 -26.71
C LEU A 822 4.11 13.67 -27.04
N GLY A 823 4.56 12.94 -26.02
CA GLY A 823 5.46 11.80 -26.20
C GLY A 823 6.87 12.24 -26.64
N GLU A 824 7.25 13.50 -26.35
CA GLU A 824 8.51 14.09 -26.78
C GLU A 824 9.28 14.63 -25.56
N ASP A 825 10.60 14.70 -25.70
CA ASP A 825 11.44 15.39 -24.73
C ASP A 825 11.35 16.90 -24.92
N ILE A 826 10.67 17.54 -24.01
CA ILE A 826 10.53 18.99 -23.91
C ILE A 826 11.20 19.55 -22.64
N SER A 827 12.22 18.86 -22.13
CA SER A 827 12.93 19.22 -20.89
C SER A 827 13.55 20.62 -20.96
N SER A 828 14.03 21.05 -22.12
CA SER A 828 14.55 22.40 -22.34
C SER A 828 13.52 23.51 -22.03
N LEU A 829 12.24 23.24 -22.25
CA LEU A 829 11.16 24.13 -21.87
C LEU A 829 10.78 23.91 -20.39
N THR A 830 10.50 22.68 -20.00
CA THR A 830 9.88 22.38 -18.70
C THR A 830 10.73 22.73 -17.50
N GLN A 831 12.06 22.65 -17.60
CA GLN A 831 13.00 23.06 -16.55
C GLN A 831 13.02 24.58 -16.30
N ASN A 832 12.52 25.37 -17.25
CA ASN A 832 12.42 26.82 -17.19
C ASN A 832 11.00 27.35 -16.94
N VAL A 833 10.09 26.45 -16.52
CA VAL A 833 8.73 26.79 -16.08
C VAL A 833 8.67 26.70 -14.56
N PHE A 834 8.26 27.78 -13.91
CA PHE A 834 8.24 27.91 -12.46
C PHE A 834 6.88 28.34 -11.95
N LEU A 835 6.53 27.84 -10.76
CA LEU A 835 5.51 28.50 -9.95
C LEU A 835 6.04 29.82 -9.42
N PHE A 836 5.13 30.73 -9.11
CA PHE A 836 5.43 32.05 -8.59
C PHE A 836 6.38 31.99 -7.35
N ASP A 837 6.06 31.18 -6.38
CA ASP A 837 6.82 31.00 -5.14
C ASP A 837 8.17 30.28 -5.36
N GLU A 838 8.19 29.27 -6.23
CA GLU A 838 9.44 28.59 -6.64
C GLU A 838 10.42 29.56 -7.29
N PHE A 839 9.89 30.42 -8.15
CA PHE A 839 10.73 31.42 -8.85
C PHE A 839 11.32 32.43 -7.87
N ILE A 840 10.50 32.98 -6.96
CA ILE A 840 10.99 33.90 -5.92
C ILE A 840 12.00 33.25 -5.02
N ALA A 841 11.74 32.01 -4.56
CA ALA A 841 12.68 31.28 -3.71
C ALA A 841 14.05 31.06 -4.36
N LYS A 842 14.09 30.80 -5.68
CA LYS A 842 15.35 30.71 -6.44
C LYS A 842 16.09 32.07 -6.60
N GLN A 843 15.39 33.14 -6.40
CA GLN A 843 15.94 34.51 -6.47
C GLN A 843 16.17 35.12 -5.07
N ALA A 844 16.05 34.31 -4.01
CA ALA A 844 16.12 34.81 -2.63
C ALA A 844 17.46 35.45 -2.25
N ASP A 845 18.51 35.30 -3.07
CA ASP A 845 19.80 35.98 -2.90
C ASP A 845 19.86 37.35 -3.60
N LEU A 846 18.75 37.82 -4.16
CA LEU A 846 18.54 39.13 -4.76
C LEU A 846 17.82 40.07 -3.77
#